data_8fb1785db6c3612d8f0d24aa3178c878
#
_entry.id   8fb1785db6c3612d8f0d24aa3178c878
#
_cell.length_a   1.000
_cell.length_b   1.000
_cell.length_c   1.000
_cell.angle_alpha   90.00
_cell.angle_beta   90.00
_cell.angle_gamma   90.00
#
_symmetry.space_group_name_H-M   'P 1'
#
loop_
_entity.id
_entity.type
_entity.pdbx_description
1 polymer ?
#
loop_
_entity_poly.entity_id
_entity_poly.type
_entity_poly.pdbx_seq_one_letter_code
_entity_poly.pdbx_strand_id
1 'polypeptide(L)'
;MSKSLKLLLITALAFTMAACSTQKEKVELNYEQYTLDNGLKVVLHQDKSDPIVAIAIQYHVGSGREKPGRTGFAHFFEHMLFQRSENLPRNAFFTKIAKLGGEFNGSTNSDGTNYYEVVPRDALEKVLWMESDRMGFFINTVTQGGLEREIDIVSNEKRQNYDSQPYGHSSTIMAGQMYPAGHPYSWTTIGEIADLKAATVDDVKEFYNTYYVPNNATLVLTGDFDPAQAKELIQKYFGEIKKGNDVPKPEVQPLVFEQNKRLVFEDQYAKLPQLSLAYPTVEQYNEDAYPLYFFTSLFANGKKAPLYKVVVEEKKLAPSVGAYNMTREIAGQAQIQIRAFNDVNLNDVYAAVEEAFARFEKDGVDELELEKLKVSQEASIYNRMSGILGKAMMMARDNEFGGKPDATFDDLKKYQAVTREDIIRVYEKYFKGRPYFALSMVPAGKAGLALAESVPATVAMENVADQTMKSQTGKLVDDEYVRTPSAFDRSVEPDFLANTPTITVPAIWNTELPNAIKLYGIQHKELPLFQASVNMKGGMLLDPAGKEGLASLTAQLMNEGTALKSPEELESALGLLGARVRFYSGTEGMGISISGLSKNYEKIVAIAEEMLLQPRFDSAAFDRLKNEVKTTIRQMSANPRAIATETAGKLLYGEDGTLSRMAYGTPSSIDAITLDDVKAFYAANYSPSIANITFAGSPDQKRAVKALTTLADKWAAKDVVIPEPVAGVAAKTGTIYFVDYPNAPQSMIILAKTAMPFNNPDYYPAVIANYKLGSGSQGMLFDVLRLQKGYTYGAYSNFMAAEHQNVFMAQSSVQGSVTMDAVKTFKDLIGGYADMINDEMLASVKNSLLKSKTSSFETIGDILGMLNDIANYNMPFDYVKQQENTINNITVDQLKEIITKHMNINDMIYVVVGDAKSQMKPLEQLGLGKPVLIQR
;
A
#
# COMPACT_ATOMS: atom_id res chain seq x y z
N MET A 1 34.23 21.01 51.28
CA MET A 1 32.85 21.32 50.86
C MET A 1 31.90 20.47 51.69
N SER A 2 31.04 21.08 52.48
CA SER A 2 30.19 20.40 53.45
C SER A 2 29.05 19.61 52.80
N LYS A 3 28.60 18.57 53.46
CA LYS A 3 27.45 17.73 53.00
C LYS A 3 26.20 18.56 52.69
N SER A 4 26.04 19.73 53.33
CA SER A 4 24.92 20.68 53.10
C SER A 4 24.95 21.34 51.71
N LEU A 5 26.14 21.57 51.13
CA LEU A 5 26.24 22.19 49.80
C LEU A 5 25.93 21.19 48.66
N LYS A 6 26.19 19.90 48.88
CA LYS A 6 25.79 18.83 47.94
C LYS A 6 24.28 18.57 47.92
N LEU A 7 23.64 18.74 49.08
CA LEU A 7 22.17 18.58 49.16
C LEU A 7 21.43 19.75 48.51
N LEU A 8 21.96 20.98 48.60
CA LEU A 8 21.40 22.15 47.92
C LEU A 8 21.57 22.09 46.40
N LEU A 9 22.68 21.53 45.88
CA LEU A 9 22.87 21.34 44.44
C LEU A 9 21.95 20.22 43.85
N ILE A 10 21.70 19.17 44.62
CA ILE A 10 20.78 18.08 44.18
C ILE A 10 19.35 18.57 44.20
N THR A 11 18.93 19.39 45.19
CA THR A 11 17.59 19.99 45.22
C THR A 11 17.41 21.07 44.13
N ALA A 12 18.42 21.84 43.79
CA ALA A 12 18.39 22.82 42.70
C ALA A 12 18.33 22.13 41.33
N LEU A 13 19.01 20.98 41.11
CA LEU A 13 18.91 20.17 39.90
C LEU A 13 17.56 19.47 39.75
N ALA A 14 16.94 19.03 40.87
CA ALA A 14 15.59 18.43 40.86
C ALA A 14 14.50 19.48 40.55
N PHE A 15 14.67 20.74 40.98
CA PHE A 15 13.74 21.84 40.69
C PHE A 15 13.87 22.38 39.26
N THR A 16 15.01 22.27 38.59
CA THR A 16 15.19 22.65 37.19
C THR A 16 14.69 21.57 36.22
N MET A 17 14.58 20.30 36.64
CA MET A 17 13.93 19.27 35.87
C MET A 17 12.39 19.29 35.93
N ALA A 18 11.82 19.92 36.98
CA ALA A 18 10.37 20.04 37.12
C ALA A 18 9.72 21.23 36.38
N ALA A 19 10.55 22.11 35.76
CA ALA A 19 10.05 23.33 35.09
C ALA A 19 10.05 23.27 33.56
N CYS A 20 10.39 22.11 32.95
CA CYS A 20 10.08 21.80 31.55
C CYS A 20 8.92 20.81 31.48
N SER A 21 7.76 21.22 31.92
CA SER A 21 6.53 20.64 31.41
C SER A 21 6.38 21.14 29.96
N THR A 22 6.99 20.44 29.00
CA THR A 22 6.54 20.53 27.63
C THR A 22 5.04 20.26 27.67
N GLN A 23 4.22 21.27 27.39
CA GLN A 23 2.81 21.07 27.08
C GLN A 23 2.79 19.94 26.04
N LYS A 24 2.30 18.75 26.42
CA LYS A 24 1.98 17.74 25.42
C LYS A 24 0.97 18.42 24.50
N GLU A 25 1.35 18.70 23.26
CA GLU A 25 0.39 19.08 22.22
C GLU A 25 -0.57 17.90 22.11
N LYS A 26 -1.72 18.03 22.76
CA LYS A 26 -2.75 17.01 22.78
C LYS A 26 -3.56 17.18 21.52
N VAL A 27 -3.39 16.30 20.57
CA VAL A 27 -4.27 16.23 19.40
C VAL A 27 -5.64 15.75 19.88
N GLU A 28 -6.67 16.57 19.69
CA GLU A 28 -8.06 16.25 20.02
C GLU A 28 -8.87 16.31 18.72
N LEU A 29 -9.74 15.32 18.52
CA LEU A 29 -10.72 15.34 17.44
C LEU A 29 -12.00 16.00 17.96
N ASN A 30 -12.36 17.14 17.37
CA ASN A 30 -13.64 17.77 17.63
C ASN A 30 -14.67 17.18 16.66
N TYR A 31 -15.68 16.51 17.18
CA TYR A 31 -16.74 15.94 16.36
C TYR A 31 -18.11 16.12 16.99
N GLU A 32 -19.13 16.09 16.13
CA GLU A 32 -20.53 15.94 16.54
C GLU A 32 -20.99 14.51 16.21
N GLN A 33 -21.77 13.90 17.08
CA GLN A 33 -22.33 12.57 16.89
C GLN A 33 -23.83 12.57 17.16
N TYR A 34 -24.61 11.90 16.31
CA TYR A 34 -26.03 11.67 16.48
C TYR A 34 -26.47 10.39 15.77
N THR A 35 -27.74 10.00 16.00
CA THR A 35 -28.31 8.81 15.36
C THR A 35 -29.62 9.21 14.69
N LEU A 36 -29.84 8.79 13.43
CA LEU A 36 -31.10 8.98 12.73
C LEU A 36 -32.19 8.04 13.30
N ASP A 37 -33.47 8.35 13.06
CA ASP A 37 -34.60 7.54 13.52
C ASP A 37 -34.54 6.08 13.02
N ASN A 38 -33.94 5.85 11.86
CA ASN A 38 -33.73 4.50 11.30
C ASN A 38 -32.50 3.77 11.90
N GLY A 39 -31.81 4.38 12.86
CA GLY A 39 -30.69 3.79 13.57
C GLY A 39 -29.31 4.02 12.96
N LEU A 40 -29.19 4.72 11.83
CA LEU A 40 -27.89 5.08 11.27
C LEU A 40 -27.13 6.02 12.22
N LYS A 41 -25.95 5.61 12.65
CA LYS A 41 -25.05 6.43 13.46
C LYS A 41 -24.30 7.40 12.55
N VAL A 42 -24.24 8.68 12.92
CA VAL A 42 -23.59 9.72 12.13
C VAL A 42 -22.55 10.46 12.96
N VAL A 43 -21.38 10.66 12.40
CA VAL A 43 -20.29 11.42 13.00
C VAL A 43 -19.83 12.50 12.01
N LEU A 44 -19.75 13.75 12.47
CA LEU A 44 -19.32 14.91 11.70
C LEU A 44 -18.05 15.49 12.31
N HIS A 45 -16.96 15.55 11.53
CA HIS A 45 -15.70 16.17 11.93
C HIS A 45 -15.32 17.24 10.89
N GLN A 46 -15.50 18.52 11.26
CA GLN A 46 -15.17 19.63 10.37
C GLN A 46 -13.68 19.92 10.37
N ASP A 47 -13.09 19.90 9.17
CA ASP A 47 -11.71 20.26 8.89
C ASP A 47 -11.65 21.12 7.63
N LYS A 48 -11.20 22.37 7.76
CA LYS A 48 -11.17 23.37 6.67
C LYS A 48 -9.78 23.58 6.08
N SER A 49 -8.84 22.67 6.35
CA SER A 49 -7.47 22.78 5.83
C SER A 49 -7.45 22.77 4.31
N ASP A 50 -8.24 21.88 3.71
CA ASP A 50 -8.36 21.71 2.28
C ASP A 50 -9.82 21.72 1.81
N PRO A 51 -10.13 22.15 0.57
CA PRO A 51 -11.50 22.28 0.08
C PRO A 51 -12.09 20.93 -0.39
N ILE A 52 -11.92 19.89 0.42
CA ILE A 52 -12.35 18.52 0.16
C ILE A 52 -13.17 17.96 1.33
N VAL A 53 -13.93 16.91 1.06
CA VAL A 53 -14.65 16.12 2.05
C VAL A 53 -14.40 14.64 1.86
N ALA A 54 -14.31 13.90 2.96
CA ALA A 54 -14.30 12.44 2.94
C ALA A 54 -15.56 11.90 3.62
N ILE A 55 -16.21 10.95 2.96
CA ILE A 55 -17.34 10.20 3.49
C ILE A 55 -16.86 8.77 3.69
N ALA A 56 -17.10 8.19 4.86
CA ALA A 56 -16.82 6.79 5.12
C ALA A 56 -18.03 6.13 5.76
N ILE A 57 -18.46 4.98 5.23
CA ILE A 57 -19.54 4.19 5.81
C ILE A 57 -18.96 2.84 6.21
N GLN A 58 -18.98 2.54 7.51
CA GLN A 58 -18.58 1.27 8.08
C GLN A 58 -19.81 0.44 8.39
N TYR A 59 -19.96 -0.72 7.74
CA TYR A 59 -20.97 -1.73 8.06
C TYR A 59 -20.37 -2.78 8.99
N HIS A 60 -21.13 -3.21 10.01
CA HIS A 60 -20.73 -4.27 10.93
C HIS A 60 -21.04 -5.65 10.33
N VAL A 61 -20.47 -5.92 9.18
CA VAL A 61 -20.57 -7.18 8.44
C VAL A 61 -19.29 -7.44 7.68
N GLY A 62 -18.68 -8.58 7.93
CA GLY A 62 -17.53 -9.11 7.22
C GLY A 62 -17.70 -10.61 6.96
N SER A 63 -16.64 -11.28 6.51
CA SER A 63 -16.71 -12.71 6.20
C SER A 63 -17.05 -13.60 7.42
N GLY A 64 -16.86 -13.10 8.63
CA GLY A 64 -17.29 -13.78 9.86
C GLY A 64 -18.80 -13.90 10.05
N ARG A 65 -19.61 -13.22 9.24
CA ARG A 65 -21.09 -13.32 9.25
C ARG A 65 -21.64 -14.29 8.21
N GLU A 66 -20.78 -14.88 7.41
CA GLU A 66 -21.13 -15.83 6.35
C GLU A 66 -21.48 -17.21 6.95
N LYS A 67 -22.15 -18.03 6.13
CA LYS A 67 -22.48 -19.41 6.48
C LYS A 67 -21.52 -20.38 5.77
N PRO A 68 -21.17 -21.54 6.36
CA PRO A 68 -20.47 -22.60 5.66
C PRO A 68 -21.14 -22.95 4.32
N GLY A 69 -20.37 -23.06 3.23
CA GLY A 69 -20.87 -23.28 1.87
C GLY A 69 -21.42 -22.01 1.19
N ARG A 70 -21.23 -20.84 1.81
CA ARG A 70 -21.57 -19.51 1.29
C ARG A 70 -20.46 -18.53 1.66
N THR A 71 -19.19 -18.94 1.49
CA THR A 71 -18.02 -18.14 1.85
C THR A 71 -17.69 -17.12 0.74
N GLY A 72 -17.13 -15.99 1.11
CA GLY A 72 -16.80 -14.90 0.20
C GLY A 72 -17.94 -13.90 -0.05
N PHE A 73 -19.09 -14.05 0.59
CA PHE A 73 -20.28 -13.21 0.34
C PHE A 73 -20.04 -11.74 0.75
N ALA A 74 -19.43 -11.47 1.89
CA ALA A 74 -19.19 -10.09 2.33
C ALA A 74 -18.29 -9.32 1.35
N HIS A 75 -17.23 -9.96 0.87
CA HIS A 75 -16.34 -9.38 -0.15
C HIS A 75 -17.04 -9.29 -1.51
N PHE A 76 -17.81 -10.30 -1.87
CA PHE A 76 -18.64 -10.28 -3.08
C PHE A 76 -19.62 -9.09 -3.06
N PHE A 77 -20.24 -8.79 -1.89
CA PHE A 77 -21.09 -7.61 -1.72
C PHE A 77 -20.33 -6.30 -1.85
N GLU A 78 -19.10 -6.24 -1.38
CA GLU A 78 -18.26 -5.06 -1.63
C GLU A 78 -18.21 -4.73 -3.12
N HIS A 79 -17.99 -5.73 -3.97
CA HIS A 79 -18.00 -5.57 -5.42
C HIS A 79 -19.38 -5.22 -5.98
N MET A 80 -20.43 -5.96 -5.58
CA MET A 80 -21.78 -5.77 -6.10
C MET A 80 -22.33 -4.37 -5.84
N LEU A 81 -22.03 -3.79 -4.67
CA LEU A 81 -22.51 -2.48 -4.27
C LEU A 81 -21.86 -1.31 -5.06
N PHE A 82 -20.81 -1.55 -5.83
CA PHE A 82 -20.27 -0.60 -6.80
C PHE A 82 -20.91 -0.69 -8.17
N GLN A 83 -21.66 -1.77 -8.46
CA GLN A 83 -22.14 -2.03 -9.81
C GLN A 83 -23.32 -1.15 -10.23
N ARG A 84 -24.42 -1.18 -9.49
CA ARG A 84 -25.68 -0.55 -9.87
C ARG A 84 -26.57 -0.35 -8.64
N SER A 85 -27.43 0.67 -8.69
CA SER A 85 -28.59 0.81 -7.81
C SER A 85 -29.79 1.29 -8.62
N GLU A 86 -30.94 1.53 -8.00
CA GLU A 86 -32.16 1.90 -8.72
C GLU A 86 -32.05 3.22 -9.48
N ASN A 87 -31.25 4.17 -8.99
CA ASN A 87 -31.09 5.51 -9.56
C ASN A 87 -29.68 5.74 -10.14
N LEU A 88 -28.77 4.81 -9.92
CA LEU A 88 -27.41 4.84 -10.46
C LEU A 88 -27.25 3.76 -11.52
N PRO A 89 -26.93 4.14 -12.77
CA PRO A 89 -26.65 3.15 -13.81
C PRO A 89 -25.43 2.31 -13.46
N ARG A 90 -25.30 1.17 -14.15
CA ARG A 90 -24.16 0.27 -13.94
C ARG A 90 -22.82 1.01 -14.02
N ASN A 91 -21.91 0.70 -13.07
CA ASN A 91 -20.59 1.28 -12.96
C ASN A 91 -20.60 2.81 -12.68
N ALA A 92 -21.69 3.38 -12.17
CA ALA A 92 -21.80 4.81 -11.94
C ALA A 92 -20.76 5.30 -10.90
N PHE A 93 -20.47 4.52 -9.86
CA PHE A 93 -19.43 4.88 -8.91
C PHE A 93 -18.09 5.09 -9.61
N PHE A 94 -17.66 4.14 -10.45
CA PHE A 94 -16.40 4.22 -11.21
C PHE A 94 -16.35 5.46 -12.11
N THR A 95 -17.46 5.82 -12.74
CA THR A 95 -17.49 6.90 -13.73
C THR A 95 -17.84 8.26 -13.14
N LYS A 96 -18.76 8.33 -12.16
CA LYS A 96 -19.23 9.61 -11.60
C LYS A 96 -18.23 10.18 -10.58
N ILE A 97 -17.77 9.40 -9.57
CA ILE A 97 -16.82 9.90 -8.57
C ILE A 97 -15.58 10.47 -9.25
N ALA A 98 -15.14 9.80 -10.24
CA ALA A 98 -14.03 10.21 -11.02
C ALA A 98 -14.25 11.48 -11.85
N LYS A 99 -15.45 11.70 -12.43
CA LYS A 99 -15.82 12.97 -13.05
C LYS A 99 -15.91 14.11 -12.03
N LEU A 100 -16.16 13.79 -10.77
CA LEU A 100 -16.12 14.75 -9.67
C LEU A 100 -14.68 15.10 -9.24
N GLY A 101 -13.65 14.45 -9.80
CA GLY A 101 -12.24 14.63 -9.39
C GLY A 101 -11.92 13.95 -8.07
N GLY A 102 -12.78 13.03 -7.63
CA GLY A 102 -12.62 12.30 -6.39
C GLY A 102 -12.00 10.92 -6.55
N GLU A 103 -11.71 10.31 -5.43
CA GLU A 103 -11.32 8.91 -5.29
C GLU A 103 -12.33 8.16 -4.42
N PHE A 104 -12.37 6.86 -4.56
CA PHE A 104 -13.25 5.99 -3.79
C PHE A 104 -12.66 4.58 -3.71
N ASN A 105 -13.05 3.85 -2.70
CA ASN A 105 -12.78 2.41 -2.61
C ASN A 105 -13.70 1.75 -1.58
N GLY A 106 -13.58 0.42 -1.46
CA GLY A 106 -14.15 -0.38 -0.39
C GLY A 106 -13.10 -1.33 0.17
N SER A 107 -13.36 -1.88 1.32
CA SER A 107 -12.59 -2.99 1.86
C SER A 107 -13.42 -3.87 2.78
N THR A 108 -13.18 -5.17 2.70
CA THR A 108 -13.82 -6.17 3.55
C THR A 108 -12.77 -6.95 4.33
N ASN A 109 -13.05 -7.18 5.60
CA ASN A 109 -12.29 -8.08 6.44
C ASN A 109 -13.24 -9.09 7.14
N SER A 110 -12.74 -9.82 8.14
CA SER A 110 -13.58 -10.79 8.84
C SER A 110 -14.78 -10.18 9.57
N ASP A 111 -14.67 -8.93 10.04
CA ASP A 111 -15.61 -8.33 10.99
C ASP A 111 -16.40 -7.17 10.40
N GLY A 112 -15.88 -6.50 9.36
CA GLY A 112 -16.49 -5.32 8.78
C GLY A 112 -16.23 -5.13 7.30
N THR A 113 -17.15 -4.37 6.67
CA THR A 113 -17.02 -3.86 5.30
C THR A 113 -17.17 -2.35 5.33
N ASN A 114 -16.30 -1.64 4.65
CA ASN A 114 -16.39 -0.18 4.55
C ASN A 114 -16.37 0.27 3.10
N TYR A 115 -16.96 1.45 2.88
CA TYR A 115 -16.92 2.19 1.63
C TYR A 115 -16.53 3.61 1.94
N TYR A 116 -15.77 4.25 1.05
CA TYR A 116 -15.39 5.64 1.24
C TYR A 116 -15.18 6.37 -0.08
N GLU A 117 -15.42 7.67 -0.03
CA GLU A 117 -15.12 8.63 -1.09
C GLU A 117 -14.41 9.86 -0.52
N VAL A 118 -13.46 10.38 -1.29
CA VAL A 118 -12.89 11.71 -1.08
C VAL A 118 -13.17 12.53 -2.31
N VAL A 119 -13.86 13.67 -2.14
CA VAL A 119 -14.28 14.52 -3.25
C VAL A 119 -14.10 15.99 -2.91
N PRO A 120 -14.02 16.88 -3.92
CA PRO A 120 -14.13 18.32 -3.71
C PRO A 120 -15.43 18.65 -2.95
N ARG A 121 -15.36 19.63 -2.04
CA ARG A 121 -16.47 19.99 -1.13
C ARG A 121 -17.79 20.33 -1.81
N ASP A 122 -17.74 20.83 -3.06
CA ASP A 122 -18.95 21.16 -3.83
C ASP A 122 -19.71 19.91 -4.32
N ALA A 123 -19.07 18.73 -4.29
CA ALA A 123 -19.68 17.46 -4.67
C ALA A 123 -20.35 16.71 -3.50
N LEU A 124 -20.34 17.24 -2.28
CA LEU A 124 -20.86 16.57 -1.07
C LEU A 124 -22.28 16.03 -1.26
N GLU A 125 -23.22 16.83 -1.78
CA GLU A 125 -24.60 16.38 -1.94
C GLU A 125 -24.72 15.23 -2.94
N LYS A 126 -23.94 15.26 -4.04
CA LYS A 126 -23.91 14.19 -5.04
C LYS A 126 -23.47 12.86 -4.43
N VAL A 127 -22.43 12.88 -3.59
CA VAL A 127 -21.90 11.65 -2.98
C VAL A 127 -22.83 11.12 -1.89
N LEU A 128 -23.41 11.98 -1.06
CA LEU A 128 -24.44 11.55 -0.09
C LEU A 128 -25.65 10.91 -0.78
N TRP A 129 -26.08 11.46 -1.93
CA TRP A 129 -27.12 10.86 -2.74
C TRP A 129 -26.70 9.48 -3.28
N MET A 130 -25.48 9.34 -3.81
CA MET A 130 -24.98 8.05 -4.33
C MET A 130 -24.86 6.99 -3.21
N GLU A 131 -24.30 7.36 -2.07
CA GLU A 131 -24.13 6.47 -0.91
C GLU A 131 -25.49 6.01 -0.34
N SER A 132 -26.45 6.92 -0.23
CA SER A 132 -27.79 6.57 0.24
C SER A 132 -28.53 5.67 -0.76
N ASP A 133 -28.25 5.82 -2.06
CA ASP A 133 -28.83 4.96 -3.09
C ASP A 133 -28.26 3.54 -3.02
N ARG A 134 -26.94 3.42 -2.78
CA ARG A 134 -26.27 2.15 -2.48
C ARG A 134 -26.85 1.47 -1.24
N MET A 135 -27.09 2.23 -0.15
CA MET A 135 -27.59 1.67 1.11
C MET A 135 -29.06 1.26 1.05
N GLY A 136 -29.92 2.02 0.37
CA GLY A 136 -31.37 1.82 0.45
C GLY A 136 -32.06 1.34 -0.82
N PHE A 137 -31.40 1.46 -1.98
CA PHE A 137 -32.04 1.29 -3.30
C PHE A 137 -31.23 0.36 -4.23
N PHE A 138 -30.46 -0.57 -3.67
CA PHE A 138 -29.61 -1.50 -4.42
C PHE A 138 -30.32 -2.81 -4.75
N ILE A 139 -30.95 -3.45 -3.75
CA ILE A 139 -31.22 -4.89 -3.78
C ILE A 139 -32.17 -5.35 -4.89
N ASN A 140 -33.09 -4.49 -5.31
CA ASN A 140 -34.03 -4.80 -6.38
C ASN A 140 -33.36 -4.86 -7.76
N THR A 141 -32.15 -4.30 -7.90
CA THR A 141 -31.40 -4.29 -9.16
C THR A 141 -30.56 -5.53 -9.41
N VAL A 142 -30.48 -6.44 -8.42
CA VAL A 142 -29.65 -7.65 -8.52
C VAL A 142 -30.33 -8.66 -9.45
N THR A 143 -29.62 -9.04 -10.52
CA THR A 143 -30.03 -10.02 -11.52
C THR A 143 -29.09 -11.21 -11.57
N GLN A 144 -29.55 -12.37 -12.07
CA GLN A 144 -28.69 -13.54 -12.21
C GLN A 144 -27.46 -13.27 -13.08
N GLY A 145 -27.62 -12.55 -14.19
CA GLY A 145 -26.50 -12.22 -15.07
C GLY A 145 -25.51 -11.24 -14.46
N GLY A 146 -25.98 -10.31 -13.59
CA GLY A 146 -25.11 -9.44 -12.79
C GLY A 146 -24.30 -10.22 -11.77
N LEU A 147 -24.95 -11.17 -11.08
CA LEU A 147 -24.34 -12.09 -10.12
C LEU A 147 -23.21 -12.91 -10.77
N GLU A 148 -23.50 -13.60 -11.88
CA GLU A 148 -22.52 -14.45 -12.60
C GLU A 148 -21.28 -13.65 -13.03
N ARG A 149 -21.47 -12.45 -13.55
CA ARG A 149 -20.35 -11.58 -13.97
C ARG A 149 -19.45 -11.20 -12.81
N GLU A 150 -20.03 -10.85 -11.67
CA GLU A 150 -19.26 -10.44 -10.52
C GLU A 150 -18.52 -11.62 -9.88
N ILE A 151 -19.11 -12.81 -9.92
CA ILE A 151 -18.44 -14.06 -9.54
C ILE A 151 -17.19 -14.30 -10.40
N ASP A 152 -17.26 -14.03 -11.70
CA ASP A 152 -16.10 -14.15 -12.59
C ASP A 152 -14.99 -13.14 -12.22
N ILE A 153 -15.36 -11.89 -11.88
CA ILE A 153 -14.40 -10.85 -11.46
C ILE A 153 -13.71 -11.25 -10.16
N VAL A 154 -14.47 -11.63 -9.12
CA VAL A 154 -13.91 -12.07 -7.83
C VAL A 154 -13.08 -13.35 -7.98
N SER A 155 -13.50 -14.26 -8.85
CA SER A 155 -12.72 -15.47 -9.18
C SER A 155 -11.37 -15.12 -9.82
N ASN A 156 -11.34 -14.12 -10.72
CA ASN A 156 -10.08 -13.63 -11.32
C ASN A 156 -9.18 -12.96 -10.29
N GLU A 157 -9.77 -12.24 -9.34
CA GLU A 157 -9.03 -11.66 -8.23
C GLU A 157 -8.39 -12.74 -7.35
N LYS A 158 -9.14 -13.79 -6.97
CA LYS A 158 -8.59 -14.93 -6.21
C LYS A 158 -7.41 -15.57 -6.94
N ARG A 159 -7.55 -15.79 -8.26
CA ARG A 159 -6.45 -16.33 -9.09
C ARG A 159 -5.23 -15.42 -9.09
N GLN A 160 -5.43 -14.12 -9.21
CA GLN A 160 -4.34 -13.13 -9.26
C GLN A 160 -3.61 -12.98 -7.93
N ASN A 161 -4.35 -12.89 -6.83
CA ASN A 161 -3.80 -12.53 -5.53
C ASN A 161 -3.40 -13.73 -4.67
N TYR A 162 -3.97 -14.93 -4.98
CA TYR A 162 -3.72 -16.15 -4.21
C TYR A 162 -3.14 -17.26 -5.08
N ASP A 163 -3.87 -17.75 -6.08
CA ASP A 163 -3.53 -19.00 -6.77
C ASP A 163 -2.28 -18.87 -7.67
N SER A 164 -1.96 -17.66 -8.15
CA SER A 164 -0.78 -17.37 -9.00
C SER A 164 0.42 -16.82 -8.23
N GLN A 165 0.31 -16.64 -6.91
CA GLN A 165 1.36 -16.02 -6.12
C GLN A 165 2.14 -17.05 -5.30
N PRO A 166 3.47 -16.91 -5.16
CA PRO A 166 4.22 -17.67 -4.18
C PRO A 166 3.63 -17.48 -2.77
N TYR A 167 3.43 -18.57 -2.04
CA TYR A 167 2.82 -18.60 -0.70
C TYR A 167 1.36 -18.15 -0.63
N GLY A 168 0.69 -17.97 -1.76
CA GLY A 168 -0.66 -17.42 -1.83
C GLY A 168 -1.71 -18.25 -1.08
N HIS A 169 -1.54 -19.57 -1.01
CA HIS A 169 -2.45 -20.47 -0.29
C HIS A 169 -2.26 -20.48 1.24
N SER A 170 -1.26 -19.77 1.78
CA SER A 170 -0.95 -19.81 3.22
C SER A 170 -2.16 -19.38 4.06
N SER A 171 -2.83 -18.29 3.70
CA SER A 171 -3.99 -17.77 4.45
C SER A 171 -5.18 -18.74 4.40
N THR A 172 -5.46 -19.35 3.24
CA THR A 172 -6.54 -20.33 3.06
C THR A 172 -6.28 -21.58 3.91
N ILE A 173 -5.04 -22.10 3.88
CA ILE A 173 -4.66 -23.27 4.70
C ILE A 173 -4.75 -22.94 6.19
N MET A 174 -4.24 -21.79 6.60
CA MET A 174 -4.27 -21.39 8.00
C MET A 174 -5.72 -21.22 8.49
N ALA A 175 -6.56 -20.49 7.76
CA ALA A 175 -7.96 -20.33 8.13
C ALA A 175 -8.67 -21.68 8.22
N GLY A 176 -8.65 -22.48 7.14
CA GLY A 176 -9.42 -23.72 7.07
C GLY A 176 -8.90 -24.88 7.95
N GLN A 177 -7.63 -24.83 8.36
CA GLN A 177 -7.01 -25.90 9.11
C GLN A 177 -6.68 -25.55 10.58
N MET A 178 -6.62 -24.27 10.90
CA MET A 178 -6.35 -23.78 12.25
C MET A 178 -7.65 -23.65 13.05
N TYR A 179 -8.71 -23.12 12.44
CA TYR A 179 -10.00 -22.96 13.10
C TYR A 179 -10.86 -24.24 13.00
N PRO A 180 -11.71 -24.54 14.00
CA PRO A 180 -12.69 -25.63 13.92
C PRO A 180 -13.64 -25.42 12.74
N ALA A 181 -14.12 -26.52 12.18
CA ALA A 181 -15.13 -26.47 11.11
C ALA A 181 -16.38 -25.69 11.56
N GLY A 182 -16.78 -24.71 10.75
CA GLY A 182 -17.93 -23.84 11.06
C GLY A 182 -17.63 -22.64 11.96
N HIS A 183 -16.40 -22.50 12.45
CA HIS A 183 -15.98 -21.27 13.13
C HIS A 183 -15.98 -20.10 12.11
N PRO A 184 -16.50 -18.89 12.45
CA PRO A 184 -16.58 -17.74 11.53
C PRO A 184 -15.26 -17.33 10.87
N TYR A 185 -14.13 -17.69 11.43
CA TYR A 185 -12.80 -17.41 10.84
C TYR A 185 -12.13 -18.62 10.20
N SER A 186 -12.88 -19.71 9.93
CA SER A 186 -12.35 -20.91 9.27
C SER A 186 -12.25 -20.80 7.74
N TRP A 187 -12.59 -19.64 7.16
CA TRP A 187 -12.42 -19.30 5.74
C TRP A 187 -11.82 -17.90 5.58
N THR A 188 -11.30 -17.64 4.40
CA THR A 188 -10.75 -16.32 4.04
C THR A 188 -11.85 -15.39 3.55
N THR A 189 -11.61 -14.09 3.61
CA THR A 189 -12.56 -13.06 3.12
C THR A 189 -12.90 -13.22 1.64
N ILE A 190 -11.93 -13.67 0.81
CA ILE A 190 -12.18 -13.94 -0.61
C ILE A 190 -13.09 -15.15 -0.83
N GLY A 191 -13.18 -16.07 0.14
CA GLY A 191 -14.00 -17.28 0.09
C GLY A 191 -13.53 -18.31 -0.93
N GLU A 192 -14.42 -19.29 -1.18
CA GLU A 192 -14.17 -20.35 -2.15
C GLU A 192 -14.98 -20.11 -3.43
N ILE A 193 -14.35 -20.30 -4.61
CA ILE A 193 -15.00 -20.10 -5.92
C ILE A 193 -16.23 -21.02 -6.07
N ALA A 194 -16.18 -22.22 -5.50
CA ALA A 194 -17.30 -23.16 -5.53
C ALA A 194 -18.52 -22.60 -4.79
N ASP A 195 -18.31 -21.94 -3.64
CA ASP A 195 -19.37 -21.33 -2.83
C ASP A 195 -20.00 -20.13 -3.56
N LEU A 196 -19.16 -19.29 -4.18
CA LEU A 196 -19.64 -18.16 -4.98
C LEU A 196 -20.46 -18.62 -6.20
N LYS A 197 -19.99 -19.68 -6.90
CA LYS A 197 -20.73 -20.26 -8.04
C LYS A 197 -22.04 -20.94 -7.65
N ALA A 198 -22.17 -21.36 -6.40
CA ALA A 198 -23.41 -21.95 -5.86
C ALA A 198 -24.38 -20.89 -5.33
N ALA A 199 -23.98 -19.60 -5.29
CA ALA A 199 -24.80 -18.50 -4.81
C ALA A 199 -26.01 -18.24 -5.71
N THR A 200 -27.15 -17.96 -5.07
CA THR A 200 -28.40 -17.59 -5.74
C THR A 200 -28.75 -16.13 -5.48
N VAL A 201 -29.61 -15.55 -6.32
CA VAL A 201 -30.11 -14.18 -6.07
C VAL A 201 -30.84 -14.08 -4.72
N ASP A 202 -31.49 -15.15 -4.26
CA ASP A 202 -32.18 -15.15 -2.96
C ASP A 202 -31.18 -15.16 -1.79
N ASP A 203 -30.06 -15.90 -1.88
CA ASP A 203 -28.97 -15.85 -0.88
C ASP A 203 -28.42 -14.41 -0.78
N VAL A 204 -28.24 -13.75 -1.93
CA VAL A 204 -27.77 -12.35 -2.00
C VAL A 204 -28.75 -11.42 -1.32
N LYS A 205 -30.07 -11.55 -1.59
CA LYS A 205 -31.11 -10.74 -0.97
C LYS A 205 -31.21 -10.96 0.54
N GLU A 206 -31.10 -12.21 1.01
CA GLU A 206 -31.11 -12.54 2.43
C GLU A 206 -29.96 -11.84 3.16
N PHE A 207 -28.72 -11.95 2.62
CA PHE A 207 -27.52 -11.40 3.25
C PHE A 207 -27.58 -9.87 3.30
N TYR A 208 -27.96 -9.20 2.19
CA TYR A 208 -28.11 -7.75 2.15
C TYR A 208 -29.15 -7.25 3.16
N ASN A 209 -30.39 -7.78 3.13
CA ASN A 209 -31.46 -7.34 3.98
C ASN A 209 -31.19 -7.59 5.47
N THR A 210 -30.27 -8.49 5.78
CA THR A 210 -29.86 -8.78 7.17
C THR A 210 -28.81 -7.80 7.65
N TYR A 211 -27.79 -7.48 6.83
CA TYR A 211 -26.59 -6.86 7.31
C TYR A 211 -26.31 -5.44 6.75
N TYR A 212 -26.73 -5.15 5.50
CA TYR A 212 -26.47 -3.84 4.88
C TYR A 212 -27.65 -2.87 5.12
N VAL A 213 -27.90 -2.61 6.39
CA VAL A 213 -29.03 -1.80 6.86
C VAL A 213 -28.53 -0.62 7.72
N PRO A 214 -29.27 0.52 7.78
CA PRO A 214 -28.83 1.72 8.46
C PRO A 214 -28.42 1.49 9.93
N ASN A 215 -29.21 0.71 10.67
CA ASN A 215 -28.95 0.43 12.10
C ASN A 215 -27.78 -0.53 12.34
N ASN A 216 -27.10 -1.00 11.30
CA ASN A 216 -25.87 -1.81 11.35
C ASN A 216 -24.69 -1.05 10.71
N ALA A 217 -24.74 0.28 10.67
CA ALA A 217 -23.75 1.11 10.01
C ALA A 217 -23.43 2.40 10.76
N THR A 218 -22.19 2.89 10.56
CA THR A 218 -21.74 4.23 10.96
C THR A 218 -21.32 5.00 9.74
N LEU A 219 -21.94 6.17 9.51
CA LEU A 219 -21.53 7.15 8.50
C LEU A 219 -20.68 8.24 9.17
N VAL A 220 -19.50 8.49 8.61
CA VAL A 220 -18.61 9.56 9.04
C VAL A 220 -18.38 10.53 7.89
N LEU A 221 -18.53 11.82 8.15
CA LEU A 221 -18.19 12.90 7.23
C LEU A 221 -17.08 13.74 7.86
N THR A 222 -15.97 13.88 7.15
CA THR A 222 -14.85 14.74 7.55
C THR A 222 -14.51 15.74 6.44
N GLY A 223 -13.94 16.90 6.78
CA GLY A 223 -13.44 17.89 5.82
C GLY A 223 -14.16 19.23 5.86
N ASP A 224 -14.14 19.95 4.73
CA ASP A 224 -14.67 21.31 4.61
C ASP A 224 -16.14 21.32 4.20
N PHE A 225 -17.02 21.32 5.17
CA PHE A 225 -18.47 21.39 5.00
C PHE A 225 -19.14 22.28 6.05
N ASP A 226 -20.36 22.71 5.78
CA ASP A 226 -21.22 23.34 6.77
C ASP A 226 -21.99 22.26 7.57
N PRO A 227 -21.85 22.18 8.91
CA PRO A 227 -22.51 21.13 9.69
C PRO A 227 -24.04 21.15 9.65
N ALA A 228 -24.66 22.33 9.55
CA ALA A 228 -26.12 22.41 9.48
C ALA A 228 -26.63 21.90 8.13
N GLN A 229 -25.99 22.29 7.03
CA GLN A 229 -26.28 21.79 5.68
C GLN A 229 -26.03 20.29 5.59
N ALA A 230 -24.92 19.79 6.14
CA ALA A 230 -24.62 18.37 6.13
C ALA A 230 -25.70 17.54 6.84
N LYS A 231 -26.18 18.00 8.00
CA LYS A 231 -27.28 17.33 8.73
C LYS A 231 -28.56 17.27 7.91
N GLU A 232 -28.93 18.39 7.25
CA GLU A 232 -30.10 18.44 6.38
C GLU A 232 -29.99 17.46 5.21
N LEU A 233 -28.82 17.40 4.56
CA LEU A 233 -28.57 16.51 3.44
C LEU A 233 -28.57 15.03 3.89
N ILE A 234 -27.92 14.71 5.00
CA ILE A 234 -27.91 13.34 5.56
C ILE A 234 -29.34 12.93 5.94
N GLN A 235 -30.10 13.80 6.60
CA GLN A 235 -31.50 13.50 6.92
C GLN A 235 -32.34 13.30 5.64
N LYS A 236 -32.18 14.14 4.62
CA LYS A 236 -32.87 14.05 3.32
C LYS A 236 -32.63 12.71 2.64
N TYR A 237 -31.38 12.30 2.53
CA TYR A 237 -31.00 11.13 1.72
C TYR A 237 -31.05 9.80 2.47
N PHE A 238 -30.66 9.77 3.74
CA PHE A 238 -30.60 8.55 4.53
C PHE A 238 -31.80 8.36 5.46
N GLY A 239 -32.50 9.42 5.84
CA GLY A 239 -33.60 9.35 6.83
C GLY A 239 -34.79 8.53 6.36
N GLU A 240 -35.05 8.44 5.07
CA GLU A 240 -36.15 7.63 4.51
C GLU A 240 -35.82 6.14 4.37
N ILE A 241 -34.55 5.76 4.47
CA ILE A 241 -34.13 4.36 4.32
C ILE A 241 -34.70 3.56 5.51
N LYS A 242 -35.38 2.45 5.20
CA LYS A 242 -36.02 1.64 6.20
C LYS A 242 -35.01 1.02 7.16
N LYS A 243 -35.27 1.12 8.47
CA LYS A 243 -34.56 0.39 9.52
C LYS A 243 -34.65 -1.11 9.26
N GLY A 244 -33.53 -1.82 9.32
CA GLY A 244 -33.48 -3.30 9.30
C GLY A 244 -33.80 -3.91 10.66
N ASN A 245 -33.78 -5.24 10.73
CA ASN A 245 -33.79 -5.94 11.99
C ASN A 245 -32.51 -5.63 12.79
N ASP A 246 -32.60 -5.72 14.10
CA ASP A 246 -31.41 -5.55 14.94
C ASP A 246 -30.47 -6.76 14.72
N VAL A 247 -29.23 -6.45 14.37
CA VAL A 247 -28.18 -7.46 14.14
C VAL A 247 -27.50 -7.76 15.47
N PRO A 248 -27.56 -9.01 15.98
CA PRO A 248 -26.89 -9.35 17.21
C PRO A 248 -25.37 -9.26 17.05
N LYS A 249 -24.70 -8.76 18.11
CA LYS A 249 -23.24 -8.84 18.16
C LYS A 249 -22.80 -10.30 18.21
N PRO A 250 -21.69 -10.66 17.52
CA PRO A 250 -21.20 -12.03 17.59
C PRO A 250 -20.65 -12.33 18.98
N GLU A 251 -20.83 -13.57 19.40
CA GLU A 251 -20.23 -14.05 20.65
C GLU A 251 -18.74 -14.30 20.45
N VAL A 252 -17.94 -14.02 21.48
CA VAL A 252 -16.52 -14.33 21.51
C VAL A 252 -16.33 -15.85 21.45
N GLN A 253 -15.55 -16.32 20.48
CA GLN A 253 -15.25 -17.73 20.25
C GLN A 253 -13.74 -17.96 20.25
N PRO A 254 -13.10 -18.08 21.42
CA PRO A 254 -11.66 -18.22 21.53
C PRO A 254 -11.17 -19.48 20.82
N LEU A 255 -10.09 -19.35 20.06
CA LEU A 255 -9.40 -20.51 19.51
C LEU A 255 -8.65 -21.26 20.63
N VAL A 256 -8.75 -22.58 20.67
CA VAL A 256 -8.07 -23.43 21.66
C VAL A 256 -7.43 -24.61 20.93
N PHE A 257 -6.16 -24.89 21.22
CA PHE A 257 -5.47 -26.07 20.74
C PHE A 257 -5.22 -27.04 21.92
N GLU A 258 -5.53 -28.30 21.72
CA GLU A 258 -5.22 -29.36 22.69
C GLU A 258 -3.78 -29.90 22.49
N GLN A 259 -3.29 -29.84 21.26
CA GLN A 259 -1.96 -30.33 20.86
C GLN A 259 -1.44 -29.52 19.68
N ASN A 260 -0.14 -29.63 19.39
CA ASN A 260 0.45 -29.03 18.21
C ASN A 260 -0.13 -29.66 16.94
N LYS A 261 -0.42 -28.80 15.94
CA LYS A 261 -0.80 -29.22 14.60
C LYS A 261 0.23 -28.74 13.61
N ARG A 262 0.86 -29.63 12.88
CA ARG A 262 1.94 -29.32 11.92
C ARG A 262 1.54 -29.76 10.52
N LEU A 263 1.56 -28.81 9.58
CA LEU A 263 1.20 -29.02 8.19
C LEU A 263 2.35 -28.68 7.25
N VAL A 264 2.37 -29.35 6.09
CA VAL A 264 3.26 -29.00 4.97
C VAL A 264 2.45 -28.81 3.70
N PHE A 265 2.80 -27.79 2.94
CA PHE A 265 2.29 -27.56 1.59
C PHE A 265 3.45 -27.33 0.62
N GLU A 266 3.47 -28.09 -0.47
CA GLU A 266 4.42 -27.91 -1.56
C GLU A 266 3.85 -26.89 -2.56
N ASP A 267 4.47 -25.71 -2.57
CA ASP A 267 4.05 -24.58 -3.40
C ASP A 267 4.83 -24.57 -4.71
N GLN A 268 4.13 -24.61 -5.84
CA GLN A 268 4.74 -24.64 -7.18
C GLN A 268 5.49 -23.35 -7.55
N TYR A 269 5.16 -22.23 -6.93
CA TYR A 269 5.75 -20.92 -7.22
C TYR A 269 6.79 -20.49 -6.18
N ALA A 270 6.70 -20.99 -4.97
CA ALA A 270 7.67 -20.67 -3.92
C ALA A 270 9.08 -21.13 -4.30
N LYS A 271 10.08 -20.30 -4.01
CA LYS A 271 11.50 -20.60 -4.22
C LYS A 271 12.26 -20.85 -2.91
N LEU A 272 11.67 -20.45 -1.79
CA LEU A 272 12.27 -20.53 -0.47
C LEU A 272 11.31 -21.21 0.51
N PRO A 273 11.81 -21.97 1.50
CA PRO A 273 10.96 -22.54 2.54
C PRO A 273 10.51 -21.44 3.52
N GLN A 274 9.25 -21.52 3.97
CA GLN A 274 8.67 -20.60 4.95
C GLN A 274 8.01 -21.39 6.08
N LEU A 275 8.31 -21.00 7.33
CA LEU A 275 7.62 -21.48 8.52
C LEU A 275 6.72 -20.39 9.06
N SER A 276 5.46 -20.75 9.29
CA SER A 276 4.50 -19.91 10.01
C SER A 276 4.03 -20.67 11.26
N LEU A 277 4.20 -20.06 12.43
CA LEU A 277 3.69 -20.56 13.72
C LEU A 277 2.57 -19.65 14.18
N ALA A 278 1.44 -20.21 14.62
CA ALA A 278 0.31 -19.44 15.15
C ALA A 278 -0.08 -19.95 16.53
N TYR A 279 -0.25 -19.02 17.45
CA TYR A 279 -0.71 -19.24 18.82
C TYR A 279 -2.06 -18.59 19.03
N PRO A 280 -3.05 -19.27 19.65
CA PRO A 280 -4.31 -18.65 20.02
C PRO A 280 -4.11 -17.50 20.98
N THR A 281 -4.79 -16.39 20.75
CA THR A 281 -4.80 -15.23 21.65
C THR A 281 -6.23 -14.70 21.85
N VAL A 282 -6.37 -13.45 22.27
CA VAL A 282 -7.63 -12.84 22.66
C VAL A 282 -8.26 -12.01 21.54
N GLU A 283 -9.53 -11.75 21.67
CA GLU A 283 -10.33 -10.85 20.84
C GLU A 283 -9.88 -9.39 20.96
N GLN A 284 -10.34 -8.54 20.06
CA GLN A 284 -10.08 -7.10 20.05
C GLN A 284 -10.66 -6.42 21.32
N TYR A 285 -9.98 -5.40 21.80
CA TYR A 285 -10.30 -4.64 23.03
C TYR A 285 -10.16 -5.42 24.34
N ASN A 286 -9.78 -6.70 24.34
CA ASN A 286 -9.38 -7.41 25.53
C ASN A 286 -8.13 -6.78 26.16
N GLU A 287 -8.05 -6.73 27.48
CA GLU A 287 -6.92 -6.11 28.20
C GLU A 287 -5.57 -6.79 27.88
N ASP A 288 -5.55 -8.08 27.56
CA ASP A 288 -4.33 -8.79 27.14
C ASP A 288 -3.89 -8.45 25.70
N ALA A 289 -4.75 -7.85 24.88
CA ALA A 289 -4.41 -7.50 23.50
C ALA A 289 -3.24 -6.49 23.42
N TYR A 290 -3.19 -5.54 24.36
CA TYR A 290 -2.17 -4.48 24.40
C TYR A 290 -0.77 -5.00 24.76
N PRO A 291 -0.59 -5.77 25.85
CA PRO A 291 0.72 -6.36 26.14
C PRO A 291 1.12 -7.46 25.14
N LEU A 292 0.17 -8.20 24.52
CA LEU A 292 0.46 -9.14 23.44
C LEU A 292 1.07 -8.46 22.19
N TYR A 293 0.57 -7.29 21.84
CA TYR A 293 1.18 -6.48 20.77
C TYR A 293 2.64 -6.14 21.08
N PHE A 294 2.94 -5.71 22.32
CA PHE A 294 4.32 -5.40 22.71
C PHE A 294 5.18 -6.66 22.83
N PHE A 295 4.65 -7.75 23.35
CA PHE A 295 5.38 -9.00 23.40
C PHE A 295 5.84 -9.44 22.00
N THR A 296 4.91 -9.54 21.02
CA THR A 296 5.28 -9.98 19.66
C THR A 296 6.28 -9.04 19.01
N SER A 297 6.15 -7.73 19.27
CA SER A 297 7.08 -6.72 18.74
C SER A 297 8.47 -6.84 19.39
N LEU A 298 8.56 -6.94 20.70
CA LEU A 298 9.83 -7.10 21.44
C LEU A 298 10.52 -8.42 21.12
N PHE A 299 9.74 -9.47 20.88
CA PHE A 299 10.27 -10.80 20.58
C PHE A 299 10.90 -10.91 19.20
N ALA A 300 10.32 -10.27 18.18
CA ALA A 300 10.69 -10.49 16.78
C ALA A 300 11.13 -9.25 16.02
N ASN A 301 10.60 -8.06 16.37
CA ASN A 301 10.76 -6.87 15.54
C ASN A 301 11.84 -5.95 16.09
N GLY A 302 12.87 -5.69 15.26
CA GLY A 302 14.01 -4.88 15.63
C GLY A 302 15.28 -5.67 15.90
N LYS A 303 16.41 -4.97 15.85
CA LYS A 303 17.73 -5.61 15.89
C LYS A 303 18.11 -6.18 17.27
N LYS A 304 17.48 -5.71 18.35
CA LYS A 304 17.65 -6.29 19.70
C LYS A 304 16.73 -7.47 19.98
N ALA A 305 15.72 -7.70 19.15
CA ALA A 305 14.73 -8.74 19.37
C ALA A 305 15.38 -10.13 19.41
N PRO A 306 15.06 -10.99 20.41
CA PRO A 306 15.65 -12.32 20.56
C PRO A 306 15.57 -13.17 19.29
N LEU A 307 14.43 -13.17 18.61
CA LEU A 307 14.23 -13.94 17.39
C LEU A 307 15.11 -13.44 16.24
N TYR A 308 15.23 -12.13 16.08
CA TYR A 308 16.12 -11.53 15.07
C TYR A 308 17.59 -11.91 15.34
N LYS A 309 18.04 -11.76 16.58
CA LYS A 309 19.41 -12.11 16.98
C LYS A 309 19.74 -13.57 16.64
N VAL A 310 18.90 -14.51 17.07
CA VAL A 310 19.16 -15.93 16.88
C VAL A 310 19.07 -16.34 15.41
N VAL A 311 17.97 -15.98 14.74
CA VAL A 311 17.68 -16.48 13.39
C VAL A 311 18.50 -15.77 12.31
N VAL A 312 18.60 -14.43 12.40
CA VAL A 312 19.19 -13.59 11.34
C VAL A 312 20.69 -13.40 11.55
N GLU A 313 21.10 -12.97 12.75
CA GLU A 313 22.50 -12.60 12.99
C GLU A 313 23.40 -13.81 13.31
N GLU A 314 22.99 -14.66 14.25
CA GLU A 314 23.83 -15.73 14.76
C GLU A 314 23.81 -16.98 13.87
N LYS A 315 22.61 -17.53 13.63
CA LYS A 315 22.44 -18.76 12.84
C LYS A 315 22.34 -18.51 11.34
N LYS A 316 22.04 -17.28 10.91
CA LYS A 316 21.95 -16.89 9.48
C LYS A 316 21.01 -17.80 8.68
N LEU A 317 19.86 -18.15 9.25
CA LEU A 317 18.87 -19.04 8.63
C LEU A 317 17.90 -18.29 7.71
N ALA A 318 17.66 -17.01 7.96
CA ALA A 318 16.73 -16.19 7.21
C ALA A 318 17.24 -14.74 7.10
N PRO A 319 16.78 -13.97 6.08
CA PRO A 319 17.13 -12.56 5.96
C PRO A 319 16.36 -11.68 6.94
N SER A 320 15.21 -12.14 7.40
CA SER A 320 14.32 -11.40 8.32
C SER A 320 13.41 -12.34 9.07
N VAL A 321 12.87 -11.87 10.17
CA VAL A 321 11.84 -12.52 10.97
C VAL A 321 10.72 -11.53 11.25
N GLY A 322 9.52 -12.01 11.54
CA GLY A 322 8.41 -11.17 11.96
C GLY A 322 7.49 -11.90 12.92
N ALA A 323 6.93 -11.16 13.87
CA ALA A 323 5.81 -11.62 14.67
C ALA A 323 4.82 -10.47 14.87
N TYR A 324 3.55 -10.83 14.96
CA TYR A 324 2.47 -9.89 15.23
C TYR A 324 1.32 -10.58 15.96
N ASN A 325 0.58 -9.81 16.73
CA ASN A 325 -0.68 -10.25 17.33
C ASN A 325 -1.84 -9.66 16.53
N MET A 326 -2.68 -10.53 15.96
CA MET A 326 -3.88 -10.17 15.23
C MET A 326 -5.08 -10.40 16.13
N THR A 327 -5.69 -9.31 16.59
CA THR A 327 -6.97 -9.34 17.31
C THR A 327 -8.11 -9.03 16.35
N ARG A 328 -9.15 -9.85 16.38
CA ARG A 328 -10.40 -9.67 15.64
C ARG A 328 -11.56 -9.70 16.62
N GLU A 329 -12.78 -9.43 16.16
CA GLU A 329 -13.93 -9.22 17.05
C GLU A 329 -14.21 -10.40 18.01
N ILE A 330 -14.07 -11.65 17.53
CA ILE A 330 -14.46 -12.83 18.31
C ILE A 330 -13.31 -13.75 18.72
N ALA A 331 -12.13 -13.59 18.15
CA ALA A 331 -10.94 -14.38 18.47
C ALA A 331 -9.67 -13.68 17.98
N GLY A 332 -8.53 -13.98 18.59
CA GLY A 332 -7.23 -13.52 18.17
C GLY A 332 -6.22 -14.63 17.97
N GLN A 333 -5.12 -14.28 17.31
CA GLN A 333 -3.96 -15.15 17.15
C GLN A 333 -2.68 -14.33 17.10
N ALA A 334 -1.61 -14.81 17.69
CA ALA A 334 -0.27 -14.32 17.43
C ALA A 334 0.40 -15.22 16.40
N GLN A 335 1.11 -14.62 15.45
CA GLN A 335 1.80 -15.35 14.39
C GLN A 335 3.27 -14.98 14.35
N ILE A 336 4.13 -15.98 14.22
CA ILE A 336 5.56 -15.86 13.93
C ILE A 336 5.76 -16.37 12.51
N GLN A 337 6.38 -15.57 11.63
CA GLN A 337 6.62 -15.94 10.24
C GLN A 337 8.10 -15.76 9.88
N ILE A 338 8.72 -16.83 9.35
CA ILE A 338 10.12 -16.85 8.97
C ILE A 338 10.24 -17.46 7.59
N ARG A 339 10.71 -16.66 6.61
CA ARG A 339 11.07 -17.14 5.28
C ARG A 339 12.57 -17.38 5.25
N ALA A 340 12.96 -18.63 5.27
CA ALA A 340 14.34 -19.04 5.37
C ALA A 340 15.11 -18.90 4.03
N PHE A 341 16.43 -18.93 4.09
CA PHE A 341 17.26 -19.00 2.89
C PHE A 341 17.03 -20.31 2.13
N ASN A 342 17.52 -20.36 0.88
CA ASN A 342 17.38 -21.55 0.04
C ASN A 342 17.97 -22.78 0.72
N ASP A 343 17.25 -23.93 0.60
CA ASP A 343 17.63 -25.23 1.15
C ASP A 343 17.83 -25.31 2.67
N VAL A 344 17.46 -24.28 3.42
CA VAL A 344 17.42 -24.33 4.90
C VAL A 344 16.28 -25.24 5.35
N ASN A 345 16.57 -26.17 6.24
CA ASN A 345 15.56 -27.05 6.84
C ASN A 345 14.76 -26.30 7.91
N LEU A 346 13.44 -26.40 7.86
CA LEU A 346 12.59 -25.69 8.81
C LEU A 346 12.64 -26.24 10.24
N ASN A 347 13.24 -27.43 10.46
CA ASN A 347 13.57 -27.89 11.81
C ASN A 347 14.65 -27.03 12.46
N ASP A 348 15.65 -26.56 11.70
CA ASP A 348 16.68 -25.65 12.22
C ASP A 348 16.09 -24.29 12.56
N VAL A 349 15.13 -23.82 11.73
CA VAL A 349 14.40 -22.58 11.98
C VAL A 349 13.55 -22.70 13.25
N TYR A 350 12.84 -23.82 13.43
CA TYR A 350 12.03 -24.06 14.62
C TYR A 350 12.91 -24.14 15.89
N ALA A 351 14.03 -24.84 15.83
CA ALA A 351 14.98 -24.88 16.94
C ALA A 351 15.53 -23.50 17.30
N ALA A 352 15.72 -22.63 16.32
CA ALA A 352 16.12 -21.23 16.53
C ALA A 352 14.99 -20.39 17.19
N VAL A 353 13.71 -20.65 16.87
CA VAL A 353 12.57 -20.02 17.57
C VAL A 353 12.53 -20.43 19.05
N GLU A 354 12.73 -21.73 19.36
CA GLU A 354 12.78 -22.22 20.74
C GLU A 354 13.95 -21.58 21.52
N GLU A 355 15.13 -21.46 20.88
CA GLU A 355 16.26 -20.75 21.49
C GLU A 355 15.96 -19.27 21.74
N ALA A 356 15.23 -18.62 20.83
CA ALA A 356 14.82 -17.23 21.02
C ALA A 356 13.84 -17.06 22.19
N PHE A 357 12.90 -17.99 22.39
CA PHE A 357 12.05 -18.01 23.58
C PHE A 357 12.86 -18.18 24.86
N ALA A 358 13.83 -19.13 24.89
CA ALA A 358 14.70 -19.31 26.05
C ALA A 358 15.54 -18.03 26.34
N ARG A 359 15.97 -17.32 25.30
CA ARG A 359 16.67 -16.04 25.46
C ARG A 359 15.76 -14.97 26.05
N PHE A 360 14.52 -14.83 25.55
CA PHE A 360 13.54 -13.91 26.10
C PHE A 360 13.25 -14.20 27.58
N GLU A 361 13.13 -15.48 27.96
CA GLU A 361 12.94 -15.87 29.37
C GLU A 361 14.14 -15.45 30.24
N LYS A 362 15.35 -15.60 29.74
CA LYS A 362 16.58 -15.26 30.45
C LYS A 362 16.78 -13.74 30.59
N ASP A 363 16.60 -13.02 29.49
CA ASP A 363 16.99 -11.60 29.41
C ASP A 363 15.83 -10.67 29.82
N GLY A 364 14.59 -11.16 29.71
CA GLY A 364 13.39 -10.40 30.10
C GLY A 364 13.08 -9.27 29.12
N VAL A 365 12.34 -8.28 29.60
CA VAL A 365 11.91 -7.09 28.83
C VAL A 365 12.86 -5.92 29.09
N ASP A 366 13.47 -5.38 28.04
CA ASP A 366 14.23 -4.13 28.08
C ASP A 366 13.27 -2.93 28.16
N GLU A 367 13.35 -2.15 29.24
CA GLU A 367 12.50 -0.97 29.48
C GLU A 367 12.62 0.07 28.35
N LEU A 368 13.83 0.27 27.84
CA LEU A 368 14.08 1.26 26.80
C LEU A 368 13.40 0.85 25.47
N GLU A 369 13.42 -0.47 25.15
CA GLU A 369 12.73 -0.99 23.99
C GLU A 369 11.20 -0.93 24.12
N LEU A 370 10.67 -1.12 25.34
CA LEU A 370 9.24 -0.92 25.60
C LEU A 370 8.85 0.55 25.41
N GLU A 371 9.61 1.50 25.96
CA GLU A 371 9.36 2.94 25.78
C GLU A 371 9.45 3.34 24.29
N LYS A 372 10.43 2.81 23.53
CA LYS A 372 10.52 2.99 22.08
C LYS A 372 9.24 2.59 21.38
N LEU A 373 8.68 1.44 21.70
CA LEU A 373 7.46 0.95 21.09
C LEU A 373 6.23 1.79 21.45
N LYS A 374 6.16 2.31 22.70
CA LYS A 374 5.09 3.22 23.13
C LYS A 374 5.11 4.53 22.33
N VAL A 375 6.30 5.13 22.14
CA VAL A 375 6.47 6.33 21.31
C VAL A 375 6.14 6.05 19.84
N SER A 376 6.51 4.87 19.33
CA SER A 376 6.18 4.45 17.96
C SER A 376 4.67 4.34 17.75
N GLN A 377 3.89 3.87 18.75
CA GLN A 377 2.43 3.85 18.68
C GLN A 377 1.83 5.25 18.59
N GLU A 378 2.31 6.21 19.42
CA GLU A 378 1.88 7.61 19.34
C GLU A 378 2.11 8.19 17.94
N ALA A 379 3.32 8.04 17.41
CA ALA A 379 3.66 8.51 16.07
C ALA A 379 2.82 7.84 14.97
N SER A 380 2.54 6.55 15.08
CA SER A 380 1.71 5.80 14.13
C SER A 380 0.27 6.31 14.09
N ILE A 381 -0.32 6.67 15.23
CA ILE A 381 -1.68 7.23 15.29
C ILE A 381 -1.70 8.60 14.58
N TYR A 382 -0.76 9.50 14.84
CA TYR A 382 -0.70 10.78 14.16
C TYR A 382 -0.50 10.63 12.65
N ASN A 383 0.35 9.71 12.20
CA ASN A 383 0.51 9.45 10.77
C ASN A 383 -0.79 8.94 10.09
N ARG A 384 -1.59 8.09 10.76
CA ARG A 384 -2.89 7.66 10.23
C ARG A 384 -3.91 8.79 10.13
N MET A 385 -3.79 9.82 10.95
CA MET A 385 -4.67 11.00 10.96
C MET A 385 -4.19 12.12 10.05
N SER A 386 -3.15 11.90 9.22
CA SER A 386 -2.55 12.97 8.40
C SER A 386 -3.45 13.50 7.28
N GLY A 387 -4.50 12.77 6.91
CA GLY A 387 -5.51 13.21 5.94
C GLY A 387 -6.93 13.02 6.47
N ILE A 388 -7.89 13.70 5.85
CA ILE A 388 -9.32 13.63 6.24
C ILE A 388 -9.88 12.21 6.09
N LEU A 389 -9.46 11.46 5.07
CA LEU A 389 -9.84 10.06 4.92
C LEU A 389 -9.36 9.19 6.08
N GLY A 390 -8.11 9.36 6.49
CA GLY A 390 -7.55 8.62 7.64
C GLY A 390 -8.34 8.88 8.93
N LYS A 391 -8.75 10.14 9.16
CA LYS A 391 -9.64 10.54 10.27
C LYS A 391 -11.01 9.88 10.12
N ALA A 392 -11.64 9.95 8.93
CA ALA A 392 -12.96 9.37 8.67
C ALA A 392 -12.99 7.86 8.94
N MET A 393 -12.03 7.12 8.37
CA MET A 393 -11.92 5.67 8.52
C MET A 393 -11.66 5.24 9.97
N MET A 394 -10.79 5.97 10.68
CA MET A 394 -10.54 5.72 12.10
C MET A 394 -11.80 5.93 12.93
N MET A 395 -12.49 7.07 12.75
CA MET A 395 -13.69 7.40 13.52
C MET A 395 -14.84 6.44 13.20
N ALA A 396 -14.99 5.98 11.94
CA ALA A 396 -16.03 5.03 11.54
C ALA A 396 -15.81 3.67 12.20
N ARG A 397 -14.58 3.15 12.15
CA ARG A 397 -14.21 1.90 12.81
C ARG A 397 -14.34 2.00 14.33
N ASP A 398 -13.80 3.05 14.91
CA ASP A 398 -13.81 3.26 16.36
C ASP A 398 -15.24 3.40 16.90
N ASN A 399 -16.11 4.10 16.18
CA ASN A 399 -17.52 4.22 16.56
C ASN A 399 -18.27 2.90 16.47
N GLU A 400 -18.00 2.09 15.44
CA GLU A 400 -18.70 0.82 15.22
C GLU A 400 -18.23 -0.28 16.18
N PHE A 401 -16.93 -0.45 16.37
CA PHE A 401 -16.34 -1.52 17.16
C PHE A 401 -15.91 -1.07 18.56
N GLY A 402 -15.45 0.15 18.72
CA GLY A 402 -14.97 0.73 19.98
C GLY A 402 -16.06 1.48 20.79
N GLY A 403 -17.24 1.71 20.17
CA GLY A 403 -18.38 2.34 20.82
C GLY A 403 -18.36 3.86 20.90
N LYS A 404 -17.30 4.52 20.40
CA LYS A 404 -17.19 5.96 20.27
C LYS A 404 -16.18 6.36 19.16
N PRO A 405 -16.34 7.52 18.51
CA PRO A 405 -15.52 7.89 17.34
C PRO A 405 -14.03 8.09 17.61
N ASP A 406 -13.62 8.25 18.87
CA ASP A 406 -12.25 8.53 19.28
C ASP A 406 -11.66 7.41 20.18
N ALA A 407 -12.17 6.18 20.09
CA ALA A 407 -11.73 5.04 20.90
C ALA A 407 -10.23 4.75 20.78
N THR A 408 -9.62 5.04 19.63
CA THR A 408 -8.18 4.92 19.41
C THR A 408 -7.33 5.68 20.44
N PHE A 409 -7.81 6.83 20.97
CA PHE A 409 -7.05 7.56 22.01
C PHE A 409 -7.16 6.90 23.38
N ASP A 410 -8.22 6.14 23.66
CA ASP A 410 -8.28 5.34 24.87
C ASP A 410 -7.39 4.10 24.75
N ASP A 411 -7.34 3.49 23.59
CA ASP A 411 -6.39 2.41 23.31
C ASP A 411 -4.94 2.90 23.46
N LEU A 412 -4.62 4.10 22.99
CA LEU A 412 -3.29 4.69 23.18
C LEU A 412 -2.93 4.81 24.69
N LYS A 413 -3.88 5.21 25.54
CA LYS A 413 -3.64 5.24 27.00
C LYS A 413 -3.37 3.86 27.56
N LYS A 414 -4.11 2.83 27.10
CA LYS A 414 -3.90 1.43 27.49
C LYS A 414 -2.52 0.92 27.03
N TYR A 415 -2.11 1.21 25.78
CA TYR A 415 -0.75 0.91 25.32
C TYR A 415 0.30 1.58 26.19
N GLN A 416 0.14 2.86 26.52
CA GLN A 416 1.10 3.60 27.36
C GLN A 416 1.17 3.06 28.81
N ALA A 417 0.09 2.46 29.31
CA ALA A 417 0.02 1.88 30.66
C ALA A 417 0.65 0.49 30.77
N VAL A 418 0.92 -0.21 29.66
CA VAL A 418 1.50 -1.57 29.69
C VAL A 418 2.85 -1.57 30.38
N THR A 419 3.05 -2.52 31.30
CA THR A 419 4.27 -2.73 32.08
C THR A 419 5.05 -3.94 31.58
N ARG A 420 6.29 -4.10 32.06
CA ARG A 420 7.12 -5.29 31.79
C ARG A 420 6.46 -6.56 32.31
N GLU A 421 5.85 -6.47 33.47
CA GLU A 421 5.15 -7.56 34.16
C GLU A 421 3.96 -8.05 33.32
N ASP A 422 3.23 -7.14 32.70
CA ASP A 422 2.14 -7.49 31.78
C ASP A 422 2.63 -8.28 30.58
N ILE A 423 3.77 -7.88 30.02
CA ILE A 423 4.38 -8.55 28.85
C ILE A 423 4.85 -9.97 29.22
N ILE A 424 5.48 -10.13 30.39
CA ILE A 424 5.91 -11.44 30.89
C ILE A 424 4.67 -12.33 31.15
N ARG A 425 3.64 -11.77 31.77
CA ARG A 425 2.37 -12.48 32.07
C ARG A 425 1.72 -13.02 30.80
N VAL A 426 1.61 -12.22 29.73
CA VAL A 426 1.00 -12.70 28.49
C VAL A 426 1.89 -13.70 27.74
N TYR A 427 3.20 -13.58 27.82
CA TYR A 427 4.12 -14.62 27.33
C TYR A 427 3.87 -15.97 28.00
N GLU A 428 3.84 -16.01 29.34
CA GLU A 428 3.59 -17.23 30.12
C GLU A 428 2.20 -17.82 29.84
N LYS A 429 1.20 -16.94 29.63
CA LYS A 429 -0.19 -17.37 29.41
C LYS A 429 -0.43 -17.93 28.02
N TYR A 430 0.15 -17.36 26.97
CA TYR A 430 -0.22 -17.64 25.59
C TYR A 430 0.87 -18.35 24.76
N PHE A 431 2.13 -18.36 25.20
CA PHE A 431 3.23 -18.93 24.41
C PHE A 431 4.00 -20.03 25.13
N LYS A 432 4.40 -19.82 26.38
CA LYS A 432 5.28 -20.73 27.12
C LYS A 432 4.64 -22.11 27.29
N GLY A 433 5.17 -23.11 26.58
CA GLY A 433 4.65 -24.48 26.65
C GLY A 433 3.23 -24.65 26.11
N ARG A 434 2.74 -23.69 25.31
CA ARG A 434 1.38 -23.75 24.73
C ARG A 434 1.39 -24.46 23.39
N PRO A 435 0.31 -25.21 23.09
CA PRO A 435 0.14 -25.78 21.76
C PRO A 435 0.04 -24.70 20.68
N TYR A 436 0.54 -25.01 19.49
CA TYR A 436 0.56 -24.12 18.35
C TYR A 436 0.14 -24.84 17.07
N PHE A 437 -0.24 -24.01 16.07
CA PHE A 437 -0.39 -24.42 14.69
C PHE A 437 0.87 -24.03 13.91
N ALA A 438 1.43 -24.96 13.10
CA ALA A 438 2.58 -24.71 12.24
C ALA A 438 2.25 -25.07 10.81
N LEU A 439 2.62 -24.15 9.88
CA LEU A 439 2.55 -24.36 8.44
C LEU A 439 3.92 -24.22 7.83
N SER A 440 4.41 -25.31 7.23
CA SER A 440 5.61 -25.34 6.39
C SER A 440 5.20 -25.17 4.93
N MET A 441 5.49 -24.02 4.32
CA MET A 441 5.36 -23.80 2.88
C MET A 441 6.74 -24.07 2.26
N VAL A 442 6.85 -25.06 1.39
CA VAL A 442 8.14 -25.45 0.77
C VAL A 442 8.04 -25.47 -0.75
N PRO A 443 9.14 -25.24 -1.49
CA PRO A 443 9.13 -25.38 -2.93
C PRO A 443 8.71 -26.79 -3.37
N ALA A 444 8.02 -26.89 -4.50
CA ALA A 444 7.61 -28.17 -5.08
C ALA A 444 8.78 -29.15 -5.20
N GLY A 445 8.58 -30.39 -4.77
CA GLY A 445 9.59 -31.46 -4.71
C GLY A 445 10.57 -31.38 -3.52
N LYS A 446 10.35 -30.42 -2.59
CA LYS A 446 11.21 -30.23 -1.41
C LYS A 446 10.49 -30.44 -0.07
N ALA A 447 9.52 -31.35 -0.01
CA ALA A 447 8.80 -31.68 1.23
C ALA A 447 9.73 -32.05 2.40
N GLY A 448 10.93 -32.58 2.14
CA GLY A 448 11.95 -32.88 3.16
C GLY A 448 12.52 -31.68 3.91
N LEU A 449 12.26 -30.44 3.46
CA LEU A 449 12.62 -29.21 4.17
C LEU A 449 11.59 -28.81 5.25
N ALA A 450 10.41 -29.45 5.27
CA ALA A 450 9.36 -29.11 6.21
C ALA A 450 9.72 -29.45 7.66
N LEU A 451 9.03 -28.80 8.58
CA LEU A 451 9.09 -29.15 10.00
C LEU A 451 8.71 -30.64 10.20
N ALA A 452 9.46 -31.34 11.02
CA ALA A 452 9.22 -32.75 11.31
C ALA A 452 7.78 -33.01 11.79
N GLU A 453 7.27 -34.19 11.50
CA GLU A 453 5.90 -34.62 11.85
C GLU A 453 4.81 -33.78 11.16
N SER A 454 5.13 -32.99 10.15
CA SER A 454 4.13 -32.26 9.35
C SER A 454 3.37 -33.23 8.45
N VAL A 455 2.04 -33.08 8.44
CA VAL A 455 1.18 -33.83 7.51
C VAL A 455 0.81 -32.94 6.32
N PRO A 456 0.57 -33.51 5.11
CA PRO A 456 0.21 -32.72 3.94
C PRO A 456 -1.06 -31.90 4.17
N ALA A 457 -0.99 -30.61 3.86
CA ALA A 457 -2.14 -29.74 3.78
C ALA A 457 -2.82 -29.90 2.41
N THR A 458 -4.14 -29.80 2.40
CA THR A 458 -4.93 -29.80 1.16
C THR A 458 -5.59 -28.46 0.93
N VAL A 459 -5.57 -27.98 -0.32
CA VAL A 459 -6.29 -26.79 -0.78
C VAL A 459 -7.06 -27.19 -2.04
N ALA A 460 -8.27 -26.67 -2.16
CA ALA A 460 -9.02 -26.82 -3.39
C ALA A 460 -8.34 -25.99 -4.50
N MET A 461 -7.70 -26.68 -5.44
CA MET A 461 -7.06 -26.06 -6.60
C MET A 461 -8.02 -26.07 -7.78
N GLU A 462 -8.19 -24.92 -8.44
CA GLU A 462 -8.93 -24.87 -9.70
C GLU A 462 -8.08 -25.49 -10.82
N ASN A 463 -8.67 -26.37 -11.62
CA ASN A 463 -7.99 -26.92 -12.80
C ASN A 463 -7.97 -25.86 -13.90
N VAL A 464 -6.77 -25.42 -14.29
CA VAL A 464 -6.59 -24.42 -15.37
C VAL A 464 -7.25 -24.84 -16.68
N ALA A 465 -7.32 -26.16 -16.97
CA ALA A 465 -7.97 -26.69 -18.17
C ALA A 465 -9.51 -26.50 -18.17
N ASP A 466 -10.12 -26.33 -17.02
CA ASP A 466 -11.58 -26.15 -16.87
C ASP A 466 -11.99 -24.66 -16.95
N GLN A 467 -11.04 -23.75 -17.17
CA GLN A 467 -11.28 -22.31 -17.30
C GLN A 467 -11.88 -21.98 -18.68
N THR A 468 -13.06 -22.46 -18.98
CA THR A 468 -13.82 -22.00 -20.15
C THR A 468 -14.60 -20.75 -19.79
N MET A 469 -14.03 -19.56 -20.05
CA MET A 469 -14.86 -18.35 -20.07
C MET A 469 -15.81 -18.41 -21.27
N LYS A 470 -17.10 -18.41 -20.99
CA LYS A 470 -18.07 -17.98 -21.97
C LYS A 470 -17.89 -16.46 -22.11
N SER A 471 -17.34 -16.01 -23.23
CA SER A 471 -17.34 -14.58 -23.57
C SER A 471 -18.78 -14.07 -23.45
N GLN A 472 -19.07 -13.35 -22.37
CA GLN A 472 -20.40 -12.74 -22.19
C GLN A 472 -20.46 -11.43 -22.99
N THR A 473 -20.47 -11.55 -24.32
CA THR A 473 -20.62 -10.42 -25.25
C THR A 473 -22.07 -9.91 -25.36
N GLY A 474 -22.98 -10.46 -24.56
CA GLY A 474 -24.37 -10.01 -24.50
C GLY A 474 -24.55 -8.74 -23.69
N LYS A 475 -25.30 -7.75 -24.19
CA LYS A 475 -25.86 -6.71 -23.32
C LYS A 475 -26.63 -7.41 -22.21
N LEU A 476 -26.27 -7.14 -20.95
CA LEU A 476 -27.12 -7.55 -19.83
C LEU A 476 -28.46 -6.83 -20.00
N VAL A 477 -29.51 -7.63 -20.18
CA VAL A 477 -30.88 -7.09 -20.20
C VAL A 477 -31.21 -6.74 -18.76
N ASP A 478 -31.65 -5.52 -18.54
CA ASP A 478 -32.15 -5.12 -17.24
C ASP A 478 -33.53 -5.74 -17.03
N ASP A 479 -33.64 -6.61 -16.02
CA ASP A 479 -34.92 -7.16 -15.64
C ASP A 479 -35.84 -6.05 -15.08
N GLU A 480 -37.13 -6.14 -15.36
CA GLU A 480 -38.11 -5.26 -14.72
C GLU A 480 -38.18 -5.59 -13.21
N TYR A 481 -38.13 -4.56 -12.39
CA TYR A 481 -38.29 -4.68 -10.94
C TYR A 481 -39.16 -3.56 -10.39
N VAL A 482 -39.80 -3.82 -9.25
CA VAL A 482 -40.56 -2.80 -8.52
C VAL A 482 -39.59 -1.89 -7.79
N ARG A 483 -39.63 -0.61 -8.12
CA ARG A 483 -38.79 0.41 -7.47
C ARG A 483 -39.20 0.63 -6.02
N THR A 484 -38.20 0.86 -5.19
CA THR A 484 -38.39 1.24 -3.80
C THR A 484 -39.01 2.64 -3.74
N PRO A 485 -40.15 2.84 -3.01
CA PRO A 485 -40.72 4.17 -2.84
C PRO A 485 -39.74 5.15 -2.18
N SER A 486 -39.75 6.40 -2.65
CA SER A 486 -38.96 7.50 -2.11
C SER A 486 -39.82 8.75 -1.91
N ALA A 487 -39.44 9.57 -0.93
CA ALA A 487 -40.11 10.83 -0.63
C ALA A 487 -39.86 11.92 -1.68
N PHE A 488 -38.88 11.73 -2.54
CA PHE A 488 -38.52 12.67 -3.63
C PHE A 488 -38.04 11.87 -4.86
N ASP A 489 -37.95 12.57 -6.00
CA ASP A 489 -37.47 11.95 -7.24
C ASP A 489 -35.95 11.73 -7.20
N ARG A 490 -35.51 10.50 -6.88
CA ARG A 490 -34.10 10.11 -6.83
C ARG A 490 -33.45 9.93 -8.20
N SER A 491 -34.24 9.91 -9.29
CA SER A 491 -33.67 9.81 -10.64
C SER A 491 -32.99 11.11 -11.10
N VAL A 492 -33.25 12.21 -10.40
CA VAL A 492 -32.63 13.51 -10.65
C VAL A 492 -31.34 13.61 -9.83
N GLU A 493 -30.23 13.64 -10.53
CA GLU A 493 -28.91 13.85 -9.89
C GLU A 493 -28.85 15.26 -9.27
N PRO A 494 -28.42 15.41 -8.01
CA PRO A 494 -28.25 16.72 -7.40
C PRO A 494 -27.24 17.60 -8.15
N ASP A 495 -27.40 18.90 -8.10
CA ASP A 495 -26.43 19.87 -8.59
C ASP A 495 -25.19 19.94 -7.67
N PHE A 496 -24.12 20.59 -8.13
CA PHE A 496 -23.02 20.95 -7.25
C PHE A 496 -23.44 22.00 -6.25
N LEU A 497 -22.92 21.95 -5.04
CA LEU A 497 -23.08 23.04 -4.08
C LEU A 497 -22.40 24.32 -4.59
N ALA A 498 -22.90 25.47 -4.16
CA ALA A 498 -22.46 26.80 -4.67
C ALA A 498 -21.01 27.18 -4.29
N ASN A 499 -20.36 26.43 -3.37
CA ASN A 499 -19.03 26.72 -2.84
C ASN A 499 -17.93 26.03 -3.64
N THR A 500 -17.81 26.32 -4.93
CA THR A 500 -16.78 25.73 -5.81
C THR A 500 -15.39 25.84 -5.18
N PRO A 501 -14.63 24.72 -5.10
CA PRO A 501 -13.31 24.73 -4.49
C PRO A 501 -12.30 25.44 -5.39
N THR A 502 -11.39 26.20 -4.76
CA THR A 502 -10.22 26.79 -5.41
C THR A 502 -8.95 26.17 -4.91
N ILE A 503 -8.04 25.84 -5.83
CA ILE A 503 -6.75 25.30 -5.49
C ILE A 503 -5.85 26.42 -4.94
N THR A 504 -5.36 26.24 -3.71
CA THR A 504 -4.40 27.15 -3.10
C THR A 504 -3.08 26.43 -2.93
N VAL A 505 -2.08 26.77 -3.77
CA VAL A 505 -0.74 26.23 -3.61
C VAL A 505 -0.13 26.79 -2.33
N PRO A 506 0.34 25.96 -1.39
CA PRO A 506 1.00 26.45 -0.17
C PRO A 506 2.20 27.33 -0.46
N ALA A 507 2.47 28.32 0.39
CA ALA A 507 3.56 29.26 0.19
C ALA A 507 4.92 28.56 0.36
N ILE A 508 5.68 28.45 -0.76
CA ILE A 508 7.03 27.87 -0.77
C ILE A 508 8.03 28.93 -0.32
N TRP A 509 8.81 28.60 0.69
CA TRP A 509 10.03 29.34 1.02
C TRP A 509 11.27 28.58 0.53
N ASN A 510 12.32 29.30 0.17
CA ASN A 510 13.58 28.70 -0.20
C ASN A 510 14.76 29.49 0.37
N THR A 511 15.88 28.83 0.49
CA THR A 511 17.15 29.43 0.89
C THR A 511 18.31 28.59 0.39
N GLU A 512 19.48 29.17 0.32
CA GLU A 512 20.72 28.46 0.07
C GLU A 512 21.44 28.20 1.40
N LEU A 513 21.80 26.97 1.64
CA LEU A 513 22.59 26.52 2.76
C LEU A 513 24.08 26.54 2.41
N PRO A 514 25.00 26.34 3.38
CA PRO A 514 26.42 26.13 3.11
C PRO A 514 26.63 25.05 2.02
N ASN A 515 27.74 25.16 1.29
CA ASN A 515 28.06 24.30 0.15
C ASN A 515 27.07 24.41 -1.01
N ALA A 516 26.37 25.55 -1.15
CA ALA A 516 25.42 25.86 -2.19
C ALA A 516 24.22 24.87 -2.28
N ILE A 517 23.89 24.20 -1.18
CA ILE A 517 22.74 23.30 -1.12
C ILE A 517 21.46 24.13 -1.15
N LYS A 518 20.61 23.90 -2.14
CA LYS A 518 19.29 24.51 -2.22
C LYS A 518 18.34 23.81 -1.26
N LEU A 519 17.67 24.58 -0.41
CA LEU A 519 16.64 24.12 0.51
C LEU A 519 15.30 24.76 0.12
N TYR A 520 14.30 23.92 -0.09
CA TYR A 520 12.92 24.30 -0.36
C TYR A 520 12.04 23.82 0.76
N GLY A 521 11.07 24.63 1.21
CA GLY A 521 10.24 24.20 2.29
C GLY A 521 8.85 24.84 2.32
N ILE A 522 7.96 24.14 3.03
CA ILE A 522 6.60 24.58 3.34
C ILE A 522 6.32 24.28 4.81
N GLN A 523 5.76 25.26 5.54
CA GLN A 523 5.29 25.02 6.89
C GLN A 523 3.86 24.46 6.85
N HIS A 524 3.64 23.29 7.48
CA HIS A 524 2.36 22.61 7.62
C HIS A 524 2.11 22.30 9.09
N LYS A 525 1.07 22.90 9.71
CA LYS A 525 0.88 22.93 11.17
C LYS A 525 -0.19 22.00 11.70
N GLU A 526 -0.88 21.28 10.85
CA GLU A 526 -2.06 20.50 11.23
C GLU A 526 -1.73 19.42 12.28
N LEU A 527 -0.61 18.74 12.09
CA LEU A 527 -0.11 17.72 13.01
C LEU A 527 1.32 18.03 13.47
N PRO A 528 1.73 17.55 14.66
CA PRO A 528 3.07 17.76 15.19
C PRO A 528 4.11 16.84 14.51
N LEU A 529 4.09 16.80 13.18
CA LEU A 529 4.95 15.96 12.34
C LEU A 529 5.83 16.82 11.42
N PHE A 530 6.90 16.22 10.91
CA PHE A 530 7.68 16.76 9.81
C PHE A 530 8.21 15.64 8.92
N GLN A 531 8.50 15.98 7.68
CA GLN A 531 9.26 15.19 6.73
C GLN A 531 10.28 16.07 6.01
N ALA A 532 11.45 15.51 5.72
CA ALA A 532 12.47 16.15 4.90
C ALA A 532 13.17 15.10 4.04
N SER A 533 13.65 15.52 2.88
CA SER A 533 14.46 14.68 2.00
C SER A 533 15.76 15.40 1.66
N VAL A 534 16.87 14.69 1.76
CA VAL A 534 18.14 15.08 1.12
C VAL A 534 18.22 14.27 -0.16
N ASN A 535 18.02 14.90 -1.30
CA ASN A 535 18.04 14.27 -2.61
C ASN A 535 19.40 14.49 -3.26
N MET A 536 20.01 13.44 -3.78
CA MET A 536 21.27 13.46 -4.52
C MET A 536 21.07 12.81 -5.88
N LYS A 537 21.60 13.40 -6.95
CA LYS A 537 21.57 12.83 -8.29
C LYS A 537 22.54 11.65 -8.42
N GLY A 538 22.30 10.77 -9.38
CA GLY A 538 23.19 9.69 -9.79
C GLY A 538 22.64 8.29 -9.54
N GLY A 539 22.55 7.85 -8.29
CA GLY A 539 22.07 6.50 -7.99
C GLY A 539 22.85 5.40 -8.74
N MET A 540 22.13 4.47 -9.39
CA MET A 540 22.69 3.38 -10.20
C MET A 540 23.57 3.88 -11.35
N LEU A 541 23.33 5.10 -11.87
CA LEU A 541 24.17 5.65 -12.94
C LEU A 541 25.65 5.80 -12.52
N LEU A 542 25.92 5.84 -11.22
CA LEU A 542 27.25 5.89 -10.64
C LEU A 542 27.89 4.50 -10.42
N ASP A 543 27.15 3.41 -10.67
CA ASP A 543 27.67 2.05 -10.48
C ASP A 543 28.67 1.70 -11.58
N PRO A 544 29.87 1.22 -11.24
CA PRO A 544 30.82 0.72 -12.22
C PRO A 544 30.25 -0.52 -12.95
N ALA A 545 30.63 -0.71 -14.21
CA ALA A 545 30.23 -1.89 -14.99
C ALA A 545 30.66 -3.18 -14.25
N GLY A 546 29.74 -4.16 -14.17
CA GLY A 546 29.94 -5.41 -13.45
C GLY A 546 29.77 -5.34 -11.92
N LYS A 547 29.46 -4.15 -11.39
CA LYS A 547 29.15 -3.91 -9.98
C LYS A 547 27.78 -3.21 -9.81
N GLU A 548 26.84 -3.51 -10.68
CA GLU A 548 25.47 -3.02 -10.60
C GLU A 548 24.86 -3.41 -9.25
N GLY A 549 24.23 -2.45 -8.59
CA GLY A 549 23.70 -2.57 -7.23
C GLY A 549 24.60 -2.00 -6.13
N LEU A 550 25.80 -1.45 -6.50
CA LEU A 550 26.74 -0.87 -5.54
C LEU A 550 26.13 0.33 -4.80
N ALA A 551 25.48 1.26 -5.51
CA ALA A 551 24.79 2.40 -4.92
C ALA A 551 23.68 1.96 -3.95
N SER A 552 22.89 0.97 -4.34
CA SER A 552 21.82 0.40 -3.52
C SER A 552 22.37 -0.28 -2.26
N LEU A 553 23.42 -1.10 -2.40
CA LEU A 553 24.04 -1.79 -1.28
C LEU A 553 24.72 -0.79 -0.32
N THR A 554 25.34 0.27 -0.84
CA THR A 554 25.92 1.36 -0.04
C THR A 554 24.84 2.06 0.79
N ALA A 555 23.72 2.46 0.16
CA ALA A 555 22.61 3.08 0.87
C ALA A 555 22.03 2.16 1.96
N GLN A 556 21.88 0.86 1.68
CA GLN A 556 21.42 -0.11 2.67
C GLN A 556 22.40 -0.22 3.85
N LEU A 557 23.70 -0.30 3.58
CA LEU A 557 24.71 -0.42 4.64
C LEU A 557 24.82 0.85 5.50
N MET A 558 24.52 2.04 4.96
CA MET A 558 24.47 3.29 5.74
C MET A 558 23.32 3.30 6.77
N ASN A 559 22.32 2.42 6.65
CA ASN A 559 21.30 2.24 7.68
C ASN A 559 21.75 1.29 8.81
N GLU A 560 22.94 0.71 8.74
CA GLU A 560 23.47 -0.32 9.63
C GLU A 560 24.41 0.27 10.72
N GLY A 561 23.99 1.38 11.31
CA GLY A 561 24.73 2.05 12.40
C GLY A 561 25.67 3.15 11.94
N THR A 562 26.27 3.80 12.92
CA THR A 562 27.25 4.89 12.74
C THR A 562 28.58 4.51 13.42
N ALA A 563 29.60 5.32 13.22
CA ALA A 563 30.87 5.13 13.97
C ALA A 563 30.68 5.23 15.51
N LEU A 564 29.60 5.94 15.94
CA LEU A 564 29.30 6.18 17.35
C LEU A 564 28.22 5.27 17.92
N LYS A 565 27.41 4.63 17.05
CA LYS A 565 26.28 3.80 17.47
C LYS A 565 26.26 2.47 16.69
N SER A 566 26.08 1.39 17.42
CA SER A 566 25.73 0.10 16.78
C SER A 566 24.40 0.19 16.04
N PRO A 567 24.07 -0.77 15.18
CA PRO A 567 22.76 -0.82 14.52
C PRO A 567 21.59 -0.80 15.51
N GLU A 568 21.71 -1.49 16.64
CA GLU A 568 20.72 -1.57 17.71
C GLU A 568 20.59 -0.24 18.46
N GLU A 569 21.72 0.41 18.77
CA GLU A 569 21.73 1.71 19.43
C GLU A 569 21.14 2.80 18.54
N LEU A 570 21.41 2.76 17.23
CA LEU A 570 20.83 3.67 16.25
C LEU A 570 19.32 3.49 16.15
N GLU A 571 18.86 2.25 16.03
CA GLU A 571 17.43 1.93 15.98
C GLU A 571 16.70 2.39 17.24
N SER A 572 17.27 2.12 18.43
CA SER A 572 16.69 2.57 19.70
C SER A 572 16.66 4.09 19.80
N ALA A 573 17.74 4.79 19.38
CA ALA A 573 17.82 6.25 19.42
C ALA A 573 16.74 6.90 18.52
N LEU A 574 16.55 6.41 17.30
CA LEU A 574 15.52 6.90 16.39
C LEU A 574 14.11 6.57 16.91
N GLY A 575 13.89 5.34 17.38
CA GLY A 575 12.58 4.91 17.86
C GLY A 575 12.11 5.70 19.08
N LEU A 576 13.00 6.03 20.05
CA LEU A 576 12.69 6.87 21.21
C LEU A 576 12.32 8.32 20.83
N LEU A 577 12.68 8.77 19.64
CA LEU A 577 12.30 10.07 19.10
C LEU A 577 11.02 10.02 18.25
N GLY A 578 10.45 8.83 18.03
CA GLY A 578 9.35 8.62 17.08
C GLY A 578 9.78 8.98 15.66
N ALA A 579 11.01 8.62 15.28
CA ALA A 579 11.65 9.06 14.07
C ALA A 579 12.00 7.91 13.13
N ARG A 580 12.07 8.23 11.85
CA ARG A 580 12.65 7.37 10.82
C ARG A 580 13.64 8.17 9.98
N VAL A 581 14.85 7.65 9.86
CA VAL A 581 15.89 8.15 8.95
C VAL A 581 16.32 6.98 8.08
N ARG A 582 16.24 7.12 6.76
CA ARG A 582 16.56 6.03 5.84
C ARG A 582 17.30 6.52 4.60
N PHE A 583 18.44 5.90 4.33
CA PHE A 583 19.16 6.04 3.07
C PHE A 583 18.55 5.12 2.01
N TYR A 584 18.45 5.62 0.80
CA TYR A 584 17.93 4.89 -0.35
C TYR A 584 18.71 5.22 -1.62
N SER A 585 18.64 4.33 -2.61
CA SER A 585 19.15 4.57 -3.96
C SER A 585 18.23 3.92 -4.99
N GLY A 586 18.02 4.62 -6.10
CA GLY A 586 17.27 4.19 -7.27
C GLY A 586 18.13 4.25 -8.53
N THR A 587 17.49 4.33 -9.71
CA THR A 587 18.18 4.37 -11.00
C THR A 587 18.98 5.65 -11.17
N GLU A 588 18.37 6.82 -10.95
CA GLU A 588 18.94 8.14 -11.28
C GLU A 588 19.15 9.03 -10.05
N GLY A 589 18.80 8.56 -8.89
CA GLY A 589 18.89 9.32 -7.65
C GLY A 589 19.12 8.45 -6.44
N MET A 590 19.71 9.03 -5.43
CA MET A 590 19.89 8.47 -4.09
C MET A 590 19.60 9.54 -3.04
N GLY A 591 19.41 9.19 -1.79
CA GLY A 591 19.11 10.22 -0.79
C GLY A 591 18.84 9.70 0.61
N ILE A 592 18.33 10.62 1.43
CA ILE A 592 17.96 10.38 2.81
C ILE A 592 16.52 10.87 3.00
N SER A 593 15.64 9.97 3.44
CA SER A 593 14.32 10.34 3.94
C SER A 593 14.39 10.50 5.47
N ILE A 594 13.88 11.61 5.99
CA ILE A 594 13.89 11.96 7.41
C ILE A 594 12.45 12.29 7.80
N SER A 595 11.90 11.63 8.81
CA SER A 595 10.55 11.93 9.31
C SER A 595 10.46 11.70 10.81
N GLY A 596 9.51 12.36 11.46
CA GLY A 596 9.27 12.13 12.88
C GLY A 596 8.46 13.22 13.57
N LEU A 597 8.40 13.10 14.90
CA LEU A 597 7.70 14.05 15.75
C LEU A 597 8.45 15.40 15.81
N SER A 598 7.76 16.49 15.53
CA SER A 598 8.34 17.85 15.46
C SER A 598 8.98 18.33 16.75
N LYS A 599 8.50 17.83 17.91
CA LYS A 599 9.13 18.11 19.22
C LYS A 599 10.59 17.65 19.29
N ASN A 600 10.98 16.67 18.47
CA ASN A 600 12.31 16.06 18.45
C ASN A 600 13.14 16.45 17.21
N TYR A 601 12.69 17.42 16.41
CA TYR A 601 13.23 17.76 15.10
C TYR A 601 14.75 17.89 15.08
N GLU A 602 15.33 18.73 15.96
CA GLU A 602 16.78 18.98 15.99
C GLU A 602 17.58 17.72 16.33
N LYS A 603 17.05 16.89 17.25
CA LYS A 603 17.70 15.63 17.63
C LYS A 603 17.68 14.63 16.48
N ILE A 604 16.59 14.59 15.72
CA ILE A 604 16.45 13.70 14.56
C ILE A 604 17.38 14.12 13.45
N VAL A 605 17.47 15.43 13.13
CA VAL A 605 18.42 15.95 12.13
C VAL A 605 19.87 15.69 12.56
N ALA A 606 20.20 15.80 13.84
CA ALA A 606 21.55 15.48 14.33
C ALA A 606 21.91 14.00 14.17
N ILE A 607 20.95 13.08 14.34
CA ILE A 607 21.17 11.65 14.03
C ILE A 607 21.34 11.44 12.53
N ALA A 608 20.52 12.08 11.68
CA ALA A 608 20.68 12.01 10.23
C ALA A 608 22.05 12.54 9.77
N GLU A 609 22.54 13.62 10.37
CA GLU A 609 23.91 14.15 10.18
C GLU A 609 24.96 13.10 10.54
N GLU A 610 24.84 12.49 11.72
CA GLU A 610 25.75 11.43 12.16
C GLU A 610 25.77 10.24 11.21
N MET A 611 24.59 9.77 10.77
CA MET A 611 24.46 8.68 9.79
C MET A 611 25.09 9.04 8.44
N LEU A 612 24.91 10.28 7.97
CA LEU A 612 25.47 10.75 6.70
C LEU A 612 26.99 10.86 6.76
N LEU A 613 27.53 11.46 7.83
CA LEU A 613 28.93 11.84 7.90
C LEU A 613 29.84 10.78 8.53
N GLN A 614 29.29 9.87 9.29
CA GLN A 614 30.03 8.88 10.07
C GLN A 614 29.41 7.48 9.97
N PRO A 615 29.18 6.96 8.74
CA PRO A 615 28.65 5.60 8.57
C PRO A 615 29.61 4.55 9.10
N ARG A 616 29.06 3.44 9.63
CA ARG A 616 29.86 2.39 10.29
C ARG A 616 30.60 1.47 9.31
N PHE A 617 29.97 1.09 8.20
CA PHE A 617 30.46 0.13 7.21
C PHE A 617 30.98 -1.20 7.82
N ASP A 618 30.12 -1.82 8.61
CA ASP A 618 30.41 -3.09 9.27
C ASP A 618 30.48 -4.26 8.28
N SER A 619 31.50 -5.12 8.40
CA SER A 619 31.70 -6.22 7.46
C SER A 619 30.68 -7.34 7.60
N ALA A 620 30.20 -7.62 8.83
CA ALA A 620 29.20 -8.67 9.05
C ALA A 620 27.84 -8.23 8.51
N ALA A 621 27.48 -6.94 8.71
CA ALA A 621 26.28 -6.34 8.11
C ALA A 621 26.37 -6.33 6.57
N PHE A 622 27.53 -6.04 5.99
CA PHE A 622 27.76 -6.08 4.55
C PHE A 622 27.51 -7.48 3.97
N ASP A 623 28.08 -8.53 4.56
CA ASP A 623 27.89 -9.91 4.10
C ASP A 623 26.43 -10.36 4.22
N ARG A 624 25.76 -9.98 5.30
CA ARG A 624 24.31 -10.22 5.51
C ARG A 624 23.49 -9.55 4.42
N LEU A 625 23.69 -8.27 4.17
CA LEU A 625 22.97 -7.49 3.16
C LEU A 625 23.15 -8.04 1.76
N LYS A 626 24.37 -8.49 1.38
CA LYS A 626 24.58 -9.16 0.08
C LYS A 626 23.68 -10.38 -0.07
N ASN A 627 23.55 -11.20 0.97
CA ASN A 627 22.69 -12.38 0.94
C ASN A 627 21.19 -12.01 0.89
N GLU A 628 20.79 -10.96 1.60
CA GLU A 628 19.42 -10.42 1.56
C GLU A 628 19.06 -9.93 0.16
N VAL A 629 19.94 -9.14 -0.47
CA VAL A 629 19.73 -8.64 -1.84
C VAL A 629 19.60 -9.79 -2.83
N LYS A 630 20.49 -10.77 -2.78
CA LYS A 630 20.41 -11.99 -3.63
C LYS A 630 19.11 -12.77 -3.40
N THR A 631 18.65 -12.82 -2.17
CA THR A 631 17.37 -13.47 -1.83
C THR A 631 16.18 -12.71 -2.41
N THR A 632 16.20 -11.39 -2.30
CA THR A 632 15.19 -10.52 -2.92
C THR A 632 15.14 -10.70 -4.44
N ILE A 633 16.29 -10.72 -5.11
CA ILE A 633 16.39 -10.97 -6.56
C ILE A 633 15.75 -12.32 -6.93
N ARG A 634 16.02 -13.39 -6.17
CA ARG A 634 15.38 -14.70 -6.39
C ARG A 634 13.88 -14.66 -6.21
N GLN A 635 13.37 -13.95 -5.23
CA GLN A 635 11.92 -13.78 -5.03
C GLN A 635 11.28 -13.00 -6.19
N MET A 636 11.90 -11.92 -6.63
CA MET A 636 11.43 -11.13 -7.79
C MET A 636 11.41 -11.97 -9.07
N SER A 637 12.38 -12.87 -9.25
CA SER A 637 12.42 -13.79 -10.39
C SER A 637 11.28 -14.83 -10.42
N ALA A 638 10.48 -14.93 -9.36
CA ALA A 638 9.27 -15.75 -9.29
C ALA A 638 7.97 -14.95 -9.47
N ASN A 639 8.05 -13.63 -9.63
CA ASN A 639 6.88 -12.78 -9.78
C ASN A 639 6.66 -12.40 -11.25
N PRO A 640 5.52 -12.78 -11.88
CA PRO A 640 5.28 -12.50 -13.31
C PRO A 640 5.37 -11.03 -13.70
N ARG A 641 4.91 -10.12 -12.82
CA ARG A 641 5.00 -8.67 -13.05
C ARG A 641 6.45 -8.18 -13.05
N ALA A 642 7.25 -8.61 -12.09
CA ALA A 642 8.67 -8.25 -12.02
C ALA A 642 9.42 -8.76 -13.25
N ILE A 643 9.14 -10.00 -13.66
CA ILE A 643 9.69 -10.60 -14.88
C ILE A 643 9.33 -9.77 -16.11
N ALA A 644 8.06 -9.41 -16.26
CA ALA A 644 7.59 -8.63 -17.42
C ALA A 644 8.23 -7.23 -17.46
N THR A 645 8.35 -6.56 -16.30
CA THR A 645 8.95 -5.21 -16.19
C THR A 645 10.45 -5.25 -16.50
N GLU A 646 11.19 -6.21 -15.94
CA GLU A 646 12.61 -6.42 -16.24
C GLU A 646 12.83 -6.70 -17.73
N THR A 647 12.02 -7.59 -18.30
CA THR A 647 12.07 -7.94 -19.73
C THR A 647 11.78 -6.72 -20.59
N ALA A 648 10.75 -5.93 -20.26
CA ALA A 648 10.43 -4.71 -20.99
C ALA A 648 11.59 -3.69 -20.93
N GLY A 649 12.22 -3.49 -19.77
CA GLY A 649 13.39 -2.62 -19.63
C GLY A 649 14.56 -3.05 -20.53
N LYS A 650 14.91 -4.33 -20.53
CA LYS A 650 15.97 -4.88 -21.41
C LYS A 650 15.65 -4.70 -22.89
N LEU A 651 14.40 -4.91 -23.28
CA LEU A 651 13.97 -4.76 -24.66
C LEU A 651 13.94 -3.29 -25.12
N LEU A 652 13.55 -2.38 -24.24
CA LEU A 652 13.45 -0.94 -24.57
C LEU A 652 14.83 -0.26 -24.66
N TYR A 653 15.70 -0.57 -23.69
CA TYR A 653 16.99 0.12 -23.57
C TYR A 653 18.19 -0.70 -24.08
N GLY A 654 17.94 -1.96 -24.56
CA GLY A 654 18.97 -2.90 -24.98
C GLY A 654 19.69 -3.56 -23.81
N GLU A 655 20.06 -4.84 -23.94
CA GLU A 655 20.68 -5.61 -22.83
C GLU A 655 21.96 -4.96 -22.29
N ASP A 656 22.75 -4.35 -23.16
CA ASP A 656 24.00 -3.65 -22.79
C ASP A 656 23.80 -2.19 -22.37
N GLY A 657 22.57 -1.66 -22.46
CA GLY A 657 22.23 -0.29 -22.09
C GLY A 657 22.30 -0.05 -20.59
N THR A 658 22.73 1.13 -20.17
CA THR A 658 22.76 1.46 -18.73
C THR A 658 21.36 1.42 -18.12
N LEU A 659 20.35 1.93 -18.80
CA LEU A 659 18.97 2.02 -18.29
C LEU A 659 18.18 0.70 -18.32
N SER A 660 18.74 -0.37 -18.92
CA SER A 660 18.17 -1.72 -18.87
C SER A 660 18.49 -2.47 -17.57
N ARG A 661 19.49 -1.95 -16.83
CA ARG A 661 19.98 -2.57 -15.60
C ARG A 661 18.99 -2.34 -14.46
N MET A 662 19.00 -3.27 -13.51
CA MET A 662 18.21 -3.13 -12.28
C MET A 662 19.04 -2.45 -11.20
N ALA A 663 18.49 -1.45 -10.52
CA ALA A 663 19.20 -0.69 -9.49
C ALA A 663 19.67 -1.55 -8.29
N TYR A 664 19.11 -2.74 -8.10
CA TYR A 664 19.55 -3.70 -7.09
C TYR A 664 20.58 -4.72 -7.63
N GLY A 665 20.99 -4.63 -8.90
CA GLY A 665 21.97 -5.50 -9.53
C GLY A 665 21.49 -6.90 -9.85
N THR A 666 22.44 -7.79 -10.10
CA THR A 666 22.27 -9.21 -10.36
C THR A 666 23.00 -10.03 -9.29
N PRO A 667 22.70 -11.33 -9.11
CA PRO A 667 23.47 -12.16 -8.18
C PRO A 667 24.99 -12.10 -8.42
N SER A 668 25.43 -12.10 -9.69
CA SER A 668 26.84 -12.02 -10.06
C SER A 668 27.47 -10.67 -9.77
N SER A 669 26.79 -9.57 -10.08
CA SER A 669 27.31 -8.22 -9.79
C SER A 669 27.38 -7.97 -8.28
N ILE A 670 26.39 -8.42 -7.51
CA ILE A 670 26.39 -8.35 -6.05
C ILE A 670 27.55 -9.17 -5.45
N ASP A 671 27.84 -10.37 -5.99
CA ASP A 671 28.99 -11.16 -5.54
C ASP A 671 30.33 -10.46 -5.83
N ALA A 672 30.44 -9.69 -6.91
CA ALA A 672 31.65 -8.95 -7.30
C ALA A 672 31.91 -7.69 -6.44
N ILE A 673 30.89 -7.16 -5.74
CA ILE A 673 31.05 -5.97 -4.88
C ILE A 673 31.79 -6.35 -3.58
N THR A 674 32.78 -5.54 -3.22
CA THR A 674 33.53 -5.64 -1.96
C THR A 674 33.14 -4.51 -1.00
N LEU A 675 33.49 -4.66 0.29
CA LEU A 675 33.27 -3.59 1.27
C LEU A 675 34.11 -2.34 0.95
N ASP A 676 35.28 -2.51 0.36
CA ASP A 676 36.14 -1.39 -0.04
C ASP A 676 35.53 -0.63 -1.23
N ASP A 677 34.80 -1.31 -2.14
CA ASP A 677 34.01 -0.65 -3.18
C ASP A 677 32.92 0.24 -2.58
N VAL A 678 32.20 -0.24 -1.55
CA VAL A 678 31.19 0.54 -0.83
C VAL A 678 31.80 1.78 -0.20
N LYS A 679 32.92 1.66 0.49
CA LYS A 679 33.64 2.79 1.10
C LYS A 679 34.12 3.78 0.04
N ALA A 680 34.67 3.30 -1.06
CA ALA A 680 35.12 4.13 -2.18
C ALA A 680 33.95 4.86 -2.85
N PHE A 681 32.80 4.15 -3.07
CA PHE A 681 31.59 4.74 -3.63
C PHE A 681 31.07 5.86 -2.74
N TYR A 682 30.93 5.63 -1.43
CA TYR A 682 30.55 6.67 -0.46
C TYR A 682 31.52 7.86 -0.49
N ALA A 683 32.83 7.58 -0.43
CA ALA A 683 33.85 8.62 -0.41
C ALA A 683 33.83 9.48 -1.69
N ALA A 684 33.48 8.92 -2.84
CA ALA A 684 33.43 9.63 -4.12
C ALA A 684 32.11 10.39 -4.34
N ASN A 685 30.96 9.77 -4.00
CA ASN A 685 29.67 10.16 -4.54
C ASN A 685 28.69 10.81 -3.53
N TYR A 686 28.86 10.61 -2.22
CA TYR A 686 28.03 11.31 -1.24
C TYR A 686 28.53 12.74 -1.02
N SER A 687 27.98 13.68 -1.79
CA SER A 687 28.47 15.06 -1.85
C SER A 687 27.33 16.08 -1.91
N PRO A 688 27.44 17.22 -1.21
CA PRO A 688 26.48 18.30 -1.32
C PRO A 688 26.43 18.92 -2.72
N SER A 689 27.46 18.77 -3.55
CA SER A 689 27.51 19.34 -4.92
C SER A 689 26.42 18.82 -5.86
N ILE A 690 25.88 17.63 -5.57
CA ILE A 690 24.79 17.01 -6.34
C ILE A 690 23.48 16.92 -5.54
N ALA A 691 23.40 17.64 -4.41
CA ALA A 691 22.29 17.52 -3.47
C ALA A 691 21.38 18.74 -3.47
N ASN A 692 20.12 18.50 -3.17
CA ASN A 692 19.14 19.48 -2.71
C ASN A 692 18.41 18.95 -1.47
N ILE A 693 17.76 19.85 -0.73
CA ILE A 693 16.97 19.47 0.44
C ILE A 693 15.55 19.99 0.29
N THR A 694 14.56 19.16 0.63
CA THR A 694 13.17 19.54 0.71
C THR A 694 12.63 19.28 2.12
N PHE A 695 11.69 20.13 2.57
CA PHE A 695 11.16 20.11 3.92
C PHE A 695 9.67 20.45 3.94
N ALA A 696 8.86 19.66 4.67
CA ALA A 696 7.48 19.97 4.97
C ALA A 696 7.16 19.56 6.43
N GLY A 697 6.46 20.42 7.17
CA GLY A 697 6.05 20.07 8.53
C GLY A 697 5.79 21.25 9.44
N SER A 698 5.50 20.96 10.71
CA SER A 698 5.09 21.97 11.69
C SER A 698 6.22 22.91 12.18
N PRO A 699 7.53 22.52 12.21
CA PRO A 699 8.58 23.49 12.49
C PRO A 699 8.57 24.68 11.52
N ASP A 700 8.75 25.89 12.04
CA ASP A 700 8.84 27.08 11.20
C ASP A 700 10.14 27.11 10.38
N GLN A 701 10.19 27.98 9.37
CA GLN A 701 11.35 28.13 8.48
C GLN A 701 12.64 28.35 9.26
N LYS A 702 12.63 29.22 10.27
CA LYS A 702 13.84 29.57 11.06
C LYS A 702 14.39 28.35 11.77
N ARG A 703 13.51 27.55 12.37
CA ARG A 703 13.86 26.30 13.07
C ARG A 703 14.37 25.26 12.09
N ALA A 704 13.67 25.07 10.97
CA ALA A 704 14.03 24.13 9.91
C ALA A 704 15.42 24.45 9.33
N VAL A 705 15.64 25.69 8.90
CA VAL A 705 16.90 26.16 8.32
C VAL A 705 18.06 25.98 9.31
N LYS A 706 17.88 26.39 10.57
CA LYS A 706 18.95 26.31 11.58
C LYS A 706 19.52 24.90 11.74
N ALA A 707 18.67 23.89 11.86
CA ALA A 707 19.13 22.52 12.06
C ALA A 707 19.81 21.95 10.80
N LEU A 708 19.23 22.21 9.62
CA LEU A 708 19.80 21.75 8.34
C LEU A 708 21.09 22.50 7.97
N THR A 709 21.26 23.75 8.37
CA THR A 709 22.53 24.49 8.23
C THR A 709 23.67 23.76 8.95
N THR A 710 23.42 23.24 10.14
CA THR A 710 24.42 22.51 10.92
C THR A 710 24.92 21.26 10.16
N LEU A 711 24.02 20.53 9.54
CA LEU A 711 24.35 19.38 8.69
C LEU A 711 25.15 19.82 7.45
N ALA A 712 24.70 20.88 6.78
CA ALA A 712 25.32 21.39 5.56
C ALA A 712 26.74 21.90 5.78
N ASP A 713 27.01 22.62 6.89
CA ASP A 713 28.33 23.14 7.26
C ASP A 713 29.38 22.05 7.39
N LYS A 714 29.01 20.88 7.88
CA LYS A 714 29.92 19.76 8.14
C LYS A 714 30.10 18.83 6.94
N TRP A 715 29.21 18.90 5.96
CA TRP A 715 29.21 18.01 4.80
C TRP A 715 30.14 18.56 3.71
N ALA A 716 31.34 18.00 3.61
CA ALA A 716 32.37 18.45 2.67
C ALA A 716 31.97 18.20 1.21
N ALA A 717 32.06 19.25 0.40
CA ALA A 717 31.79 19.16 -1.03
C ALA A 717 32.90 18.40 -1.79
N LYS A 718 32.52 17.64 -2.80
CA LYS A 718 33.38 16.90 -3.72
C LYS A 718 32.83 17.08 -5.13
N ASP A 719 33.70 17.06 -6.14
CA ASP A 719 33.27 17.06 -7.53
C ASP A 719 32.76 15.64 -7.89
N VAL A 720 31.50 15.52 -8.21
CA VAL A 720 30.87 14.26 -8.65
C VAL A 720 30.46 14.40 -10.12
N VAL A 721 31.01 13.51 -10.94
CA VAL A 721 30.61 13.42 -12.36
C VAL A 721 29.63 12.27 -12.53
N ILE A 722 28.40 12.58 -12.92
CA ILE A 722 27.38 11.60 -13.23
C ILE A 722 27.53 11.21 -14.70
N PRO A 723 27.79 9.93 -15.01
CA PRO A 723 27.94 9.51 -16.39
C PRO A 723 26.61 9.61 -17.14
N GLU A 724 26.67 10.01 -18.42
CA GLU A 724 25.53 9.87 -19.32
C GLU A 724 25.21 8.39 -19.54
N PRO A 725 23.91 8.01 -19.54
CA PRO A 725 23.52 6.62 -19.77
C PRO A 725 23.96 6.14 -21.16
N VAL A 726 24.62 4.99 -21.20
CA VAL A 726 24.97 4.34 -22.47
C VAL A 726 23.71 3.72 -23.08
N ALA A 727 23.40 4.07 -24.32
CA ALA A 727 22.29 3.47 -25.04
C ALA A 727 22.69 2.08 -25.57
N GLY A 728 21.85 1.08 -25.31
CA GLY A 728 21.94 -0.24 -25.92
C GLY A 728 21.10 -0.33 -27.21
N VAL A 729 21.08 -1.51 -27.82
CA VAL A 729 20.29 -1.77 -29.03
C VAL A 729 18.88 -2.20 -28.61
N ALA A 730 17.91 -1.32 -28.79
CA ALA A 730 16.51 -1.60 -28.49
C ALA A 730 15.97 -2.74 -29.39
N ALA A 731 15.05 -3.52 -28.83
CA ALA A 731 14.40 -4.61 -29.53
C ALA A 731 13.44 -4.08 -30.63
N LYS A 732 13.08 -4.95 -31.57
CA LYS A 732 12.15 -4.61 -32.66
C LYS A 732 10.75 -4.33 -32.10
N THR A 733 10.21 -3.15 -32.43
CA THR A 733 8.82 -2.76 -32.13
C THR A 733 7.82 -3.57 -32.95
N GLY A 734 6.54 -3.55 -32.54
CA GLY A 734 5.48 -4.34 -33.17
C GLY A 734 5.68 -5.85 -33.06
N THR A 735 6.48 -6.31 -32.08
CA THR A 735 6.83 -7.71 -31.88
C THR A 735 6.36 -8.17 -30.50
N ILE A 736 5.84 -9.41 -30.44
CA ILE A 736 5.47 -10.03 -29.17
C ILE A 736 6.67 -10.82 -28.64
N TYR A 737 7.13 -10.47 -27.46
CA TYR A 737 8.17 -11.17 -26.71
C TYR A 737 7.49 -11.98 -25.59
N PHE A 738 7.66 -13.30 -25.64
CA PHE A 738 7.00 -14.21 -24.71
C PHE A 738 8.01 -14.78 -23.73
N VAL A 739 7.69 -14.71 -22.44
CA VAL A 739 8.46 -15.35 -21.37
C VAL A 739 7.64 -16.51 -20.82
N ASP A 740 8.20 -17.72 -20.87
CA ASP A 740 7.50 -18.91 -20.38
C ASP A 740 7.44 -18.95 -18.85
N TYR A 741 6.21 -19.07 -18.36
CA TYR A 741 5.90 -19.29 -16.94
C TYR A 741 4.92 -20.46 -16.85
N PRO A 742 5.45 -21.70 -16.76
CA PRO A 742 4.65 -22.92 -16.92
C PRO A 742 3.49 -23.03 -15.93
N ASN A 743 2.35 -23.52 -16.43
CA ASN A 743 1.12 -23.71 -15.65
C ASN A 743 0.54 -22.42 -15.02
N ALA A 744 0.94 -21.23 -15.47
CA ALA A 744 0.37 -20.00 -14.99
C ALA A 744 -1.12 -19.90 -15.32
N PRO A 745 -2.02 -19.71 -14.34
CA PRO A 745 -3.44 -19.51 -14.58
C PRO A 745 -3.75 -18.15 -15.20
N GLN A 746 -2.80 -17.22 -15.12
CA GLN A 746 -2.89 -15.87 -15.69
C GLN A 746 -1.68 -15.52 -16.55
N SER A 747 -1.85 -14.53 -17.43
CA SER A 747 -0.76 -13.91 -18.16
C SER A 747 -0.57 -12.47 -17.74
N MET A 748 0.67 -12.06 -17.47
CA MET A 748 1.03 -10.66 -17.35
C MET A 748 1.35 -10.09 -18.74
N ILE A 749 0.67 -9.01 -19.12
CA ILE A 749 0.81 -8.32 -20.41
C ILE A 749 1.34 -6.93 -20.17
N ILE A 750 2.38 -6.53 -20.90
CA ILE A 750 2.91 -5.17 -20.97
C ILE A 750 3.05 -4.75 -22.43
N LEU A 751 2.50 -3.59 -22.77
CA LEU A 751 2.81 -2.86 -24.00
C LEU A 751 3.60 -1.62 -23.60
N ALA A 752 4.79 -1.41 -24.14
CA ALA A 752 5.65 -0.32 -23.70
C ALA A 752 6.47 0.29 -24.83
N LYS A 753 6.81 1.55 -24.67
CA LYS A 753 7.78 2.29 -25.50
C LYS A 753 8.55 3.30 -24.65
N THR A 754 9.69 3.75 -25.10
CA THR A 754 10.41 4.89 -24.49
C THR A 754 9.60 6.17 -24.65
N ALA A 755 9.68 7.04 -23.65
CA ALA A 755 8.92 8.29 -23.55
C ALA A 755 9.87 9.50 -23.44
N MET A 756 9.35 10.64 -22.97
CA MET A 756 10.08 11.89 -22.78
C MET A 756 10.39 12.13 -21.29
N PRO A 757 11.44 12.91 -20.96
CA PRO A 757 11.76 13.27 -19.57
C PRO A 757 10.69 14.17 -18.95
N PHE A 758 10.68 14.22 -17.60
CA PHE A 758 9.69 14.92 -16.80
C PHE A 758 9.57 16.42 -17.13
N ASN A 759 10.68 17.09 -17.40
CA ASN A 759 10.74 18.52 -17.73
C ASN A 759 10.50 18.83 -19.22
N ASN A 760 10.15 17.82 -20.05
CA ASN A 760 9.80 18.03 -21.44
C ASN A 760 8.44 18.75 -21.55
N PRO A 761 8.28 19.77 -22.42
CA PRO A 761 7.00 20.47 -22.61
C PRO A 761 5.82 19.55 -22.97
N ASP A 762 6.06 18.43 -23.66
CA ASP A 762 5.02 17.46 -24.04
C ASP A 762 4.63 16.52 -22.89
N TYR A 763 5.42 16.47 -21.79
CA TYR A 763 5.18 15.49 -20.73
C TYR A 763 3.79 15.66 -20.09
N TYR A 764 3.48 16.85 -19.60
CA TYR A 764 2.20 17.07 -18.95
C TYR A 764 1.00 16.99 -19.91
N PRO A 765 1.06 17.53 -21.17
CA PRO A 765 0.09 17.20 -22.20
C PRO A 765 -0.10 15.70 -22.44
N ALA A 766 0.97 14.89 -22.40
CA ALA A 766 0.86 13.43 -22.54
C ALA A 766 0.19 12.75 -21.33
N VAL A 767 0.42 13.25 -20.12
CA VAL A 767 -0.32 12.82 -18.92
C VAL A 767 -1.81 13.12 -19.07
N ILE A 768 -2.19 14.32 -19.55
CA ILE A 768 -3.58 14.68 -19.85
C ILE A 768 -4.17 13.74 -20.91
N ALA A 769 -3.44 13.48 -21.99
CA ALA A 769 -3.86 12.59 -23.06
C ALA A 769 -4.08 11.16 -22.57
N ASN A 770 -3.20 10.63 -21.70
CA ASN A 770 -3.31 9.28 -21.15
C ASN A 770 -4.47 9.12 -20.15
N TYR A 771 -4.98 10.22 -19.58
CA TYR A 771 -5.95 10.16 -18.52
C TYR A 771 -7.16 9.27 -18.87
N LYS A 772 -7.77 9.47 -20.04
CA LYS A 772 -8.95 8.68 -20.45
C LYS A 772 -8.60 7.31 -21.01
N LEU A 773 -7.36 7.06 -21.41
CA LEU A 773 -6.93 5.72 -21.84
C LEU A 773 -6.75 4.78 -20.65
N GLY A 774 -6.00 5.19 -19.65
CA GLY A 774 -5.52 4.26 -18.64
C GLY A 774 -5.36 4.77 -17.22
N SER A 775 -5.87 5.96 -16.87
CA SER A 775 -5.77 6.45 -15.50
C SER A 775 -6.87 5.86 -14.62
N GLY A 776 -6.50 4.87 -13.81
CA GLY A 776 -7.37 4.30 -12.79
C GLY A 776 -8.65 3.68 -13.36
N SER A 777 -9.69 3.71 -12.54
CA SER A 777 -11.02 3.17 -12.87
C SER A 777 -11.76 3.94 -13.98
N GLN A 778 -11.25 5.10 -14.41
CA GLN A 778 -11.82 5.94 -15.47
C GLN A 778 -11.28 5.60 -16.86
N GLY A 779 -10.18 4.88 -16.90
CA GLY A 779 -9.51 4.54 -18.13
C GLY A 779 -10.33 3.57 -19.00
N MET A 780 -10.28 3.77 -20.30
CA MET A 780 -10.92 2.87 -21.28
C MET A 780 -10.36 1.44 -21.19
N LEU A 781 -9.09 1.29 -20.84
CA LEU A 781 -8.48 -0.02 -20.62
C LEU A 781 -9.16 -0.77 -19.46
N PHE A 782 -9.41 -0.08 -18.35
CA PHE A 782 -10.14 -0.64 -17.21
C PHE A 782 -11.60 -0.96 -17.57
N ASP A 783 -12.29 -0.01 -18.20
CA ASP A 783 -13.69 -0.18 -18.59
C ASP A 783 -13.86 -1.41 -19.49
N VAL A 784 -13.07 -1.51 -20.56
CA VAL A 784 -13.23 -2.60 -21.52
C VAL A 784 -12.75 -3.94 -20.98
N LEU A 785 -11.56 -4.01 -20.39
CA LEU A 785 -10.97 -5.29 -19.98
C LEU A 785 -11.57 -5.83 -18.66
N ARG A 786 -11.91 -4.95 -17.70
CA ARG A 786 -12.53 -5.35 -16.42
C ARG A 786 -14.03 -5.31 -16.48
N LEU A 787 -14.63 -4.12 -16.75
CA LEU A 787 -16.07 -3.94 -16.55
C LEU A 787 -16.91 -4.57 -17.65
N GLN A 788 -16.45 -4.55 -18.92
CA GLN A 788 -17.20 -5.12 -20.05
C GLN A 788 -16.86 -6.59 -20.27
N LYS A 789 -15.55 -6.96 -20.26
CA LYS A 789 -15.08 -8.31 -20.60
C LYS A 789 -14.83 -9.21 -19.39
N GLY A 790 -14.59 -8.67 -18.20
CA GLY A 790 -14.30 -9.46 -16.99
C GLY A 790 -12.96 -10.22 -17.03
N TYR A 791 -12.00 -9.82 -17.89
CA TYR A 791 -10.76 -10.55 -18.11
C TYR A 791 -9.71 -10.35 -17.02
N THR A 792 -9.84 -9.29 -16.25
CA THR A 792 -8.84 -8.84 -15.28
C THR A 792 -9.49 -8.14 -14.09
N TYR A 793 -8.74 -8.06 -12.98
CA TYR A 793 -9.04 -7.15 -11.88
C TYR A 793 -8.74 -5.67 -12.22
N GLY A 794 -7.79 -5.39 -13.15
CA GLY A 794 -7.49 -4.03 -13.58
C GLY A 794 -6.54 -3.96 -14.77
N ALA A 795 -6.71 -2.92 -15.58
CA ALA A 795 -5.85 -2.60 -16.73
C ALA A 795 -5.59 -1.10 -16.74
N TYR A 796 -4.33 -0.70 -16.87
CA TYR A 796 -3.88 0.68 -16.68
C TYR A 796 -2.81 1.06 -17.69
N SER A 797 -2.64 2.37 -17.92
CA SER A 797 -1.47 2.91 -18.60
C SER A 797 -0.97 4.18 -17.91
N ASN A 798 0.32 4.41 -17.98
CA ASN A 798 0.96 5.57 -17.39
C ASN A 798 2.25 5.95 -18.12
N PHE A 799 2.65 7.21 -17.96
CA PHE A 799 3.99 7.68 -18.25
C PHE A 799 4.80 7.64 -16.95
N MET A 800 5.88 6.88 -16.94
CA MET A 800 6.91 6.94 -15.92
C MET A 800 7.99 7.87 -16.43
N ALA A 801 8.20 8.99 -15.77
CA ALA A 801 9.16 10.00 -16.19
C ALA A 801 10.20 10.26 -15.11
N ALA A 802 11.44 10.34 -15.55
CA ALA A 802 12.59 10.72 -14.77
C ALA A 802 13.44 11.70 -15.61
N GLU A 803 14.73 11.79 -15.38
CA GLU A 803 15.61 12.58 -16.24
C GLU A 803 15.97 11.82 -17.54
N HIS A 804 16.24 10.51 -17.44
CA HIS A 804 16.68 9.65 -18.56
C HIS A 804 15.79 8.41 -18.75
N GLN A 805 15.39 7.71 -17.67
CA GLN A 805 14.59 6.47 -17.76
C GLN A 805 13.10 6.79 -17.88
N ASN A 806 12.63 6.94 -19.11
CA ASN A 806 11.26 7.38 -19.40
C ASN A 806 10.52 6.33 -20.22
N VAL A 807 9.36 5.89 -19.77
CA VAL A 807 8.57 4.84 -20.40
C VAL A 807 7.09 5.18 -20.39
N PHE A 808 6.42 5.02 -21.54
CA PHE A 808 4.98 4.80 -21.58
C PHE A 808 4.73 3.30 -21.46
N MET A 809 3.86 2.90 -20.51
CA MET A 809 3.54 1.50 -20.26
C MET A 809 2.04 1.32 -20.10
N ALA A 810 1.45 0.35 -20.83
CA ALA A 810 0.11 -0.16 -20.64
C ALA A 810 0.20 -1.62 -20.18
N GLN A 811 -0.54 -2.00 -19.12
CA GLN A 811 -0.35 -3.30 -18.47
C GLN A 811 -1.63 -3.88 -17.87
N SER A 812 -1.69 -5.21 -17.83
CA SER A 812 -2.72 -5.95 -17.11
C SER A 812 -2.28 -7.39 -16.83
N SER A 813 -2.78 -7.96 -15.73
CA SER A 813 -2.77 -9.41 -15.51
C SER A 813 -4.13 -9.96 -15.87
N VAL A 814 -4.19 -10.87 -16.84
CA VAL A 814 -5.44 -11.41 -17.38
C VAL A 814 -5.51 -12.92 -17.21
N GLN A 815 -6.70 -13.50 -17.23
CA GLN A 815 -6.86 -14.96 -17.25
C GLN A 815 -6.15 -15.57 -18.48
N GLY A 816 -5.44 -16.69 -18.29
CA GLY A 816 -4.59 -17.29 -19.33
C GLY A 816 -5.36 -17.64 -20.63
N SER A 817 -6.61 -18.11 -20.51
CA SER A 817 -7.44 -18.49 -21.67
C SER A 817 -7.84 -17.31 -22.57
N VAL A 818 -7.77 -16.05 -22.09
CA VAL A 818 -8.14 -14.85 -22.85
C VAL A 818 -6.95 -13.98 -23.26
N THR A 819 -5.70 -14.48 -23.06
CA THR A 819 -4.47 -13.72 -23.33
C THR A 819 -4.45 -13.09 -24.72
N MET A 820 -4.77 -13.86 -25.77
CA MET A 820 -4.78 -13.36 -27.13
C MET A 820 -5.80 -12.23 -27.35
N ASP A 821 -7.03 -12.41 -26.85
CA ASP A 821 -8.06 -11.37 -27.00
C ASP A 821 -7.76 -10.12 -26.17
N ALA A 822 -7.12 -10.29 -24.99
CA ALA A 822 -6.65 -9.16 -24.19
C ALA A 822 -5.56 -8.35 -24.89
N VAL A 823 -4.54 -9.00 -25.46
CA VAL A 823 -3.50 -8.32 -26.27
C VAL A 823 -4.13 -7.62 -27.48
N LYS A 824 -5.08 -8.27 -28.15
CA LYS A 824 -5.85 -7.65 -29.24
C LYS A 824 -6.58 -6.39 -28.76
N THR A 825 -7.23 -6.47 -27.62
CA THR A 825 -7.99 -5.34 -27.03
C THR A 825 -7.07 -4.16 -26.70
N PHE A 826 -5.90 -4.41 -26.08
CA PHE A 826 -4.89 -3.35 -25.87
C PHE A 826 -4.48 -2.71 -27.18
N LYS A 827 -4.12 -3.53 -28.19
CA LYS A 827 -3.68 -3.07 -29.49
C LYS A 827 -4.73 -2.19 -30.18
N ASP A 828 -5.99 -2.63 -30.17
CA ASP A 828 -7.09 -1.95 -30.87
C ASP A 828 -7.46 -0.63 -30.15
N LEU A 829 -7.53 -0.65 -28.80
CA LEU A 829 -7.84 0.56 -28.02
C LEU A 829 -6.75 1.62 -28.15
N ILE A 830 -5.48 1.26 -27.97
CA ILE A 830 -4.37 2.20 -28.08
C ILE A 830 -4.23 2.70 -29.54
N GLY A 831 -4.36 1.78 -30.51
CA GLY A 831 -4.23 2.12 -31.92
C GLY A 831 -5.31 3.05 -32.45
N GLY A 832 -6.56 2.92 -31.95
CA GLY A 832 -7.68 3.78 -32.32
C GLY A 832 -7.89 4.98 -31.40
N TYR A 833 -7.06 5.18 -30.37
CA TYR A 833 -7.35 6.11 -29.29
C TYR A 833 -7.42 7.58 -29.75
N ALA A 834 -6.53 8.00 -30.64
CA ALA A 834 -6.53 9.37 -31.18
C ALA A 834 -7.87 9.73 -31.87
N ASP A 835 -8.47 8.77 -32.59
CA ASP A 835 -9.74 8.99 -33.30
C ASP A 835 -10.94 9.10 -32.36
N MET A 836 -10.83 8.56 -31.14
CA MET A 836 -11.89 8.60 -30.12
C MET A 836 -11.95 9.94 -29.39
N ILE A 837 -10.88 10.74 -29.41
CA ILE A 837 -10.83 12.03 -28.71
C ILE A 837 -11.74 13.05 -29.39
N ASN A 838 -12.64 13.63 -28.62
CA ASN A 838 -13.57 14.68 -29.01
C ASN A 838 -13.75 15.73 -27.90
N ASP A 839 -14.51 16.80 -28.18
CA ASP A 839 -14.72 17.89 -27.24
C ASP A 839 -15.40 17.47 -25.93
N GLU A 840 -16.36 16.54 -25.98
CA GLU A 840 -17.03 16.02 -24.79
C GLU A 840 -16.05 15.27 -23.88
N MET A 841 -15.22 14.38 -24.46
CA MET A 841 -14.20 13.65 -23.72
C MET A 841 -13.17 14.62 -23.12
N LEU A 842 -12.69 15.60 -23.91
CA LEU A 842 -11.76 16.60 -23.43
C LEU A 842 -12.35 17.43 -22.27
N ALA A 843 -13.60 17.88 -22.38
CA ALA A 843 -14.28 18.61 -21.30
C ALA A 843 -14.37 17.77 -20.02
N SER A 844 -14.70 16.48 -20.15
CA SER A 844 -14.72 15.55 -19.00
C SER A 844 -13.33 15.39 -18.35
N VAL A 845 -12.27 15.23 -19.17
CA VAL A 845 -10.88 15.09 -18.67
C VAL A 845 -10.43 16.37 -17.95
N LYS A 846 -10.69 17.56 -18.55
CA LYS A 846 -10.35 18.84 -17.93
C LYS A 846 -11.03 18.99 -16.56
N ASN A 847 -12.34 18.76 -16.49
CA ASN A 847 -13.09 18.84 -15.25
C ASN A 847 -12.53 17.89 -14.17
N SER A 848 -12.30 16.62 -14.52
CA SER A 848 -11.76 15.63 -13.57
C SER A 848 -10.38 16.01 -13.06
N LEU A 849 -9.46 16.42 -13.94
CA LEU A 849 -8.10 16.81 -13.56
C LEU A 849 -8.04 18.08 -12.73
N LEU A 850 -8.86 19.11 -13.05
CA LEU A 850 -8.90 20.33 -12.25
C LEU A 850 -9.44 20.06 -10.85
N LYS A 851 -10.48 19.24 -10.75
CA LYS A 851 -11.10 18.90 -9.47
C LYS A 851 -10.19 18.00 -8.63
N SER A 852 -9.51 17.02 -9.21
CA SER A 852 -8.59 16.15 -8.46
C SER A 852 -7.39 16.89 -7.86
N LYS A 853 -7.05 18.07 -8.38
CA LYS A 853 -5.99 18.89 -7.79
C LYS A 853 -6.36 19.52 -6.42
N THR A 854 -7.60 19.46 -6.01
CA THR A 854 -8.04 20.00 -4.71
C THR A 854 -7.50 19.23 -3.51
N SER A 855 -7.09 17.96 -3.69
CA SER A 855 -6.43 17.11 -2.68
C SER A 855 -4.89 17.10 -2.79
N SER A 856 -4.29 17.82 -3.74
CA SER A 856 -2.85 17.72 -4.06
C SER A 856 -1.90 18.20 -2.96
N PHE A 857 -2.40 18.83 -1.90
CA PHE A 857 -1.60 19.40 -0.82
C PHE A 857 -2.07 18.98 0.57
N GLU A 858 -2.93 17.99 0.65
CA GLU A 858 -3.57 17.53 1.87
C GLU A 858 -2.58 17.01 2.91
N THR A 859 -1.61 16.20 2.49
CA THR A 859 -0.66 15.59 3.42
C THR A 859 0.73 16.21 3.31
N ILE A 860 1.52 16.06 4.39
CA ILE A 860 2.95 16.44 4.37
C ILE A 860 3.69 15.70 3.24
N GLY A 861 3.28 14.45 2.93
CA GLY A 861 3.85 13.65 1.86
C GLY A 861 3.60 14.24 0.48
N ASP A 862 2.37 14.70 0.20
CA ASP A 862 1.99 15.34 -1.07
C ASP A 862 2.75 16.66 -1.29
N ILE A 863 2.83 17.47 -0.23
CA ILE A 863 3.59 18.72 -0.21
C ILE A 863 5.08 18.45 -0.49
N LEU A 864 5.66 17.44 0.17
CA LEU A 864 7.05 17.06 -0.04
C LEU A 864 7.28 16.51 -1.45
N GLY A 865 6.32 15.76 -2.02
CA GLY A 865 6.33 15.30 -3.41
C GLY A 865 6.45 16.45 -4.39
N MET A 866 5.60 17.47 -4.26
CA MET A 866 5.67 18.68 -5.07
C MET A 866 7.03 19.39 -4.94
N LEU A 867 7.56 19.52 -3.74
CA LEU A 867 8.88 20.16 -3.52
C LEU A 867 10.01 19.33 -4.14
N ASN A 868 9.92 18.00 -4.10
CA ASN A 868 10.87 17.10 -4.75
C ASN A 868 10.85 17.26 -6.29
N ASP A 869 9.67 17.40 -6.91
CA ASP A 869 9.57 17.66 -8.34
C ASP A 869 10.25 18.98 -8.71
N ILE A 870 10.00 20.05 -7.94
CA ILE A 870 10.66 21.35 -8.13
C ILE A 870 12.18 21.20 -8.01
N ALA A 871 12.65 20.53 -6.97
CA ALA A 871 14.06 20.44 -6.67
C ALA A 871 14.84 19.53 -7.63
N ASN A 872 14.28 18.36 -7.98
CA ASN A 872 14.97 17.33 -8.77
C ASN A 872 14.94 17.62 -10.26
N TYR A 873 13.84 18.19 -10.77
CA TYR A 873 13.65 18.45 -12.21
C TYR A 873 13.78 19.94 -12.57
N ASN A 874 14.19 20.77 -11.58
CA ASN A 874 14.35 22.22 -11.75
C ASN A 874 13.07 22.91 -12.28
N MET A 875 11.91 22.49 -11.74
CA MET A 875 10.63 23.06 -12.11
C MET A 875 10.45 24.46 -11.49
N PRO A 876 9.73 25.38 -12.13
CA PRO A 876 9.41 26.67 -11.54
C PRO A 876 8.45 26.52 -10.34
N PHE A 877 8.49 27.44 -9.38
CA PHE A 877 7.66 27.35 -8.17
C PHE A 877 6.14 27.39 -8.46
N ASP A 878 5.77 27.94 -9.60
CA ASP A 878 4.39 27.99 -10.07
C ASP A 878 4.02 26.86 -11.05
N TYR A 879 4.84 25.77 -11.14
CA TYR A 879 4.61 24.72 -12.15
C TYR A 879 3.23 24.07 -12.01
N VAL A 880 2.69 23.96 -10.79
CA VAL A 880 1.32 23.47 -10.58
C VAL A 880 0.30 24.39 -11.24
N LYS A 881 0.51 25.72 -11.15
CA LYS A 881 -0.32 26.70 -11.84
C LYS A 881 -0.16 26.65 -13.37
N GLN A 882 1.05 26.38 -13.84
CA GLN A 882 1.30 26.16 -15.27
C GLN A 882 0.62 24.89 -15.77
N GLN A 883 0.60 23.81 -14.98
CA GLN A 883 -0.18 22.61 -15.26
C GLN A 883 -1.69 22.90 -15.34
N GLU A 884 -2.23 23.66 -14.40
CA GLU A 884 -3.63 24.10 -14.42
C GLU A 884 -3.94 24.90 -15.72
N ASN A 885 -3.06 25.81 -16.09
CA ASN A 885 -3.19 26.56 -17.33
C ASN A 885 -3.13 25.64 -18.57
N THR A 886 -2.28 24.63 -18.56
CA THR A 886 -2.21 23.64 -19.63
C THR A 886 -3.50 22.85 -19.76
N ILE A 887 -4.08 22.38 -18.63
CA ILE A 887 -5.38 21.70 -18.64
C ILE A 887 -6.46 22.60 -19.25
N ASN A 888 -6.54 23.86 -18.82
CA ASN A 888 -7.56 24.79 -19.30
C ASN A 888 -7.47 25.07 -20.80
N ASN A 889 -6.28 25.17 -21.35
CA ASN A 889 -6.05 25.67 -22.72
C ASN A 889 -5.83 24.56 -23.76
N ILE A 890 -5.52 23.33 -23.38
CA ILE A 890 -5.24 22.23 -24.31
C ILE A 890 -6.47 21.94 -25.19
N THR A 891 -6.25 21.71 -26.49
CA THR A 891 -7.29 21.44 -27.48
C THR A 891 -7.34 19.98 -27.90
N VAL A 892 -8.44 19.56 -28.56
CA VAL A 892 -8.59 18.20 -29.12
C VAL A 892 -7.47 17.90 -30.11
N ASP A 893 -7.12 18.85 -31.00
CA ASP A 893 -6.10 18.66 -32.02
C ASP A 893 -4.71 18.45 -31.38
N GLN A 894 -4.37 19.24 -30.35
CA GLN A 894 -3.14 19.08 -29.59
C GLN A 894 -3.07 17.72 -28.89
N LEU A 895 -4.18 17.24 -28.28
CA LEU A 895 -4.20 15.90 -27.68
C LEU A 895 -3.99 14.81 -28.73
N LYS A 896 -4.63 14.90 -29.90
CA LYS A 896 -4.45 13.94 -31.00
C LYS A 896 -3.00 13.91 -31.49
N GLU A 897 -2.37 15.06 -31.60
CA GLU A 897 -0.94 15.18 -31.97
C GLU A 897 -0.06 14.48 -30.90
N ILE A 898 -0.27 14.76 -29.63
CA ILE A 898 0.46 14.16 -28.50
C ILE A 898 0.27 12.63 -28.47
N ILE A 899 -0.97 12.13 -28.65
CA ILE A 899 -1.24 10.69 -28.71
C ILE A 899 -0.50 10.04 -29.86
N THR A 900 -0.58 10.64 -31.06
CA THR A 900 0.08 10.11 -32.27
C THR A 900 1.59 10.06 -32.10
N LYS A 901 2.18 11.07 -31.46
CA LYS A 901 3.63 11.17 -31.23
C LYS A 901 4.12 10.24 -30.12
N HIS A 902 3.43 10.20 -29.00
CA HIS A 902 3.95 9.56 -27.77
C HIS A 902 3.28 8.25 -27.40
N MET A 903 2.12 7.90 -27.99
CA MET A 903 1.37 6.69 -27.67
C MET A 903 1.13 5.80 -28.90
N ASN A 904 1.91 5.96 -29.97
CA ASN A 904 1.77 5.20 -31.20
C ASN A 904 2.02 3.71 -30.95
N ILE A 905 1.01 2.89 -31.20
CA ILE A 905 1.03 1.44 -30.99
C ILE A 905 2.09 0.70 -31.82
N ASN A 906 2.46 1.25 -32.99
CA ASN A 906 3.46 0.64 -33.87
C ASN A 906 4.89 0.77 -33.32
N ASP A 907 5.12 1.71 -32.42
CA ASP A 907 6.40 1.94 -31.76
C ASP A 907 6.56 1.15 -30.45
N MET A 908 5.57 0.34 -30.09
CA MET A 908 5.56 -0.41 -28.83
C MET A 908 6.11 -1.83 -29.01
N ILE A 909 6.76 -2.33 -27.97
CA ILE A 909 7.02 -3.75 -27.77
C ILE A 909 5.84 -4.36 -26.99
N TYR A 910 5.62 -5.65 -27.17
CA TYR A 910 4.61 -6.43 -26.44
C TYR A 910 5.33 -7.50 -25.63
N VAL A 911 5.19 -7.49 -24.32
CA VAL A 911 5.75 -8.49 -23.42
C VAL A 911 4.61 -9.30 -22.82
N VAL A 912 4.67 -10.61 -22.95
CA VAL A 912 3.70 -11.54 -22.35
C VAL A 912 4.45 -12.56 -21.50
N VAL A 913 4.11 -12.64 -20.22
CA VAL A 913 4.61 -13.66 -19.29
C VAL A 913 3.47 -14.59 -18.94
N GLY A 914 3.55 -15.86 -19.32
CA GLY A 914 2.49 -16.84 -19.13
C GLY A 914 2.87 -18.24 -19.58
N ASP A 915 1.92 -19.17 -19.62
CA ASP A 915 2.16 -20.54 -20.04
C ASP A 915 2.32 -20.65 -21.57
N ALA A 916 3.56 -20.81 -22.04
CA ALA A 916 3.86 -20.84 -23.48
C ALA A 916 3.14 -21.97 -24.22
N LYS A 917 2.92 -23.11 -23.54
CA LYS A 917 2.29 -24.30 -24.12
C LYS A 917 0.85 -24.02 -24.60
N SER A 918 0.11 -23.25 -23.83
CA SER A 918 -1.31 -22.94 -24.11
C SER A 918 -1.51 -21.58 -24.79
N GLN A 919 -0.65 -20.59 -24.53
CA GLN A 919 -0.93 -19.19 -24.83
C GLN A 919 -0.11 -18.63 -25.99
N MET A 920 1.10 -19.12 -26.25
CA MET A 920 1.98 -18.53 -27.24
C MET A 920 1.47 -18.66 -28.69
N LYS A 921 1.00 -19.86 -29.07
CA LYS A 921 0.52 -20.11 -30.46
C LYS A 921 -0.70 -19.29 -30.86
N PRO A 922 -1.73 -19.08 -30.01
CA PRO A 922 -2.87 -18.23 -30.35
C PRO A 922 -2.47 -16.78 -30.70
N LEU A 923 -1.39 -16.25 -30.12
CA LEU A 923 -0.93 -14.88 -30.37
C LEU A 923 -0.46 -14.64 -31.83
N GLU A 924 -0.14 -15.69 -32.61
CA GLU A 924 0.18 -15.58 -34.03
C GLU A 924 -0.96 -14.98 -34.85
N GLN A 925 -2.22 -15.13 -34.39
CA GLN A 925 -3.41 -14.60 -35.05
C GLN A 925 -3.53 -13.07 -35.01
N LEU A 926 -2.71 -12.40 -34.23
CA LEU A 926 -2.71 -10.93 -34.08
C LEU A 926 -2.05 -10.18 -35.25
N GLY A 927 -1.44 -10.91 -36.22
CA GLY A 927 -0.76 -10.32 -37.35
C GLY A 927 0.56 -9.60 -37.03
N LEU A 928 1.09 -9.82 -35.82
CA LEU A 928 2.37 -9.25 -35.35
C LEU A 928 3.57 -10.19 -35.55
N GLY A 929 3.39 -11.24 -36.35
CA GLY A 929 4.38 -12.29 -36.57
C GLY A 929 4.34 -13.37 -35.49
N LYS A 930 5.32 -14.29 -35.52
CA LYS A 930 5.47 -15.30 -34.47
C LYS A 930 6.03 -14.65 -33.22
N PRO A 931 5.43 -14.94 -32.05
CA PRO A 931 6.02 -14.49 -30.78
C PRO A 931 7.45 -15.00 -30.59
N VAL A 932 8.34 -14.14 -30.11
CA VAL A 932 9.74 -14.48 -29.83
C VAL A 932 9.82 -15.00 -28.40
N LEU A 933 10.22 -16.26 -28.22
CA LEU A 933 10.42 -16.82 -26.89
C LEU A 933 11.73 -16.28 -26.29
N ILE A 934 11.62 -15.60 -25.16
CA ILE A 934 12.78 -15.12 -24.39
C ILE A 934 13.26 -16.25 -23.48
N GLN A 935 14.53 -16.59 -23.60
CA GLN A 935 15.21 -17.53 -22.68
C GLN A 935 15.59 -16.78 -21.38
N ARG A 936 15.34 -17.40 -20.22
CA ARG A 936 15.66 -16.84 -18.88
C ARG A 936 16.86 -17.50 -18.27
#